data_0a0103c21ec73b9cdd81afd0f29b42ae
#
_entry.id   0a0103c21ec73b9cdd81afd0f29b42ae
#
_cell.length_a   1.000
_cell.length_b   1.000
_cell.length_c   1.000
_cell.angle_alpha   90.00
_cell.angle_beta   90.00
_cell.angle_gamma   90.00
#
_symmetry.space_group_name_H-M   'P 1'
#
loop_
_entity.id
_entity.type
_entity.pdbx_description
1 polymer ?
#
loop_
_entity_poly.entity_id
_entity_poly.type
_entity_poly.pdbx_seq_one_letter_code
_entity_poly.pdbx_strand_id
1 'polypeptide(L)'
;MPEALANKIAAGEVVQRPASVLKELVENALDAGATDIEVILKASGSALVQVVDNGSGMGPADARACFKRHATSKIRSAKDLDRLHTLGFRGEALASIAAVAQVELKTKRLGDDAGLELRVEGGDVTHEAPCAAPNGTSLAVRNLFYNVPARRNFLKTPATEFKHLVETFQFLSLANPDVSLRLMHNGNEVYQLVARREENRPAQLRHRIGELFGADRKAHLVRVSEETSYLSVSGYIGDPSVHRRTRGEQFLFVNGRYVKHYYLDHALKEAYEGMIPSGAYPFYALFLRLDPQHVDVNVHPTKAEVKFDDESGVYGMLKTVARQALGMIDWKTDDPDTGALGADTAARAASNPSFEGSQFAPPAKESASSGDTPRGPSPGGGRGGAAPPPRPWADAPASSEAPGDLSQRFYDWSADDAATPPPQQVPQTEIASTAVPQQTDTPDLDEDETPLWQLHERYILTQIHSGLMVVDQTAAHERILYERALASMENGFGLSQQLLFPHRVTLNPADHELVQELLPHLRALGFDVSLEQQDTIEIRGVPTDIRPGDEETILGDVIEQYRAGGPTDEAPARKRLAQSMAQRSAIPVGTRLSMKAMRGLINELFQCADPLCSPRGDRTIIRIAMDDLAHRFHQDTPR
;
A
#
# COMPACT_ATOMS: atom_id res chain seq x y z
N MET A 1 -0.13 -34.56 -29.55
CA MET A 1 0.73 -33.47 -29.09
C MET A 1 1.87 -34.10 -28.30
N PRO A 2 3.14 -33.71 -28.47
CA PRO A 2 4.25 -34.21 -27.66
C PRO A 2 4.02 -33.94 -26.17
N GLU A 3 4.30 -34.91 -25.30
CA GLU A 3 4.05 -34.84 -23.86
C GLU A 3 4.76 -33.63 -23.20
N ALA A 4 5.99 -33.33 -23.63
CA ALA A 4 6.75 -32.17 -23.18
C ALA A 4 6.05 -30.82 -23.50
N LEU A 5 5.34 -30.72 -24.63
CA LEU A 5 4.59 -29.51 -24.98
C LEU A 5 3.30 -29.41 -24.15
N ALA A 6 2.61 -30.53 -23.95
CA ALA A 6 1.43 -30.57 -23.08
C ALA A 6 1.80 -30.19 -21.63
N ASN A 7 2.99 -30.62 -21.17
CA ASN A 7 3.51 -30.27 -19.84
C ASN A 7 3.80 -28.77 -19.70
N LYS A 8 4.37 -28.14 -20.74
CA LYS A 8 4.63 -26.69 -20.74
C LYS A 8 3.34 -25.86 -20.80
N ILE A 9 2.30 -26.33 -21.48
CA ILE A 9 1.00 -25.63 -21.55
C ILE A 9 0.32 -25.69 -20.18
N ALA A 10 0.19 -26.88 -19.59
CA ALA A 10 -0.43 -27.06 -18.28
C ALA A 10 0.37 -26.38 -17.14
N ALA A 11 1.72 -26.36 -17.24
CA ALA A 11 2.54 -25.57 -16.32
C ALA A 11 2.17 -24.08 -16.34
N GLY A 12 1.58 -23.57 -17.44
CA GLY A 12 1.15 -22.18 -17.54
C GLY A 12 -0.08 -21.81 -16.74
N GLU A 13 -0.91 -22.79 -16.43
CA GLU A 13 -2.10 -22.59 -15.59
C GLU A 13 -1.72 -22.58 -14.11
N VAL A 14 -0.66 -23.29 -13.72
CA VAL A 14 -0.23 -23.44 -12.32
C VAL A 14 0.86 -22.43 -11.95
N VAL A 15 1.87 -22.26 -12.82
CA VAL A 15 3.04 -21.41 -12.56
C VAL A 15 3.04 -20.21 -13.49
N GLN A 16 2.55 -19.10 -13.00
CA GLN A 16 2.48 -17.83 -13.74
C GLN A 16 3.64 -16.88 -13.44
N ARG A 17 4.20 -16.95 -12.23
CA ARG A 17 5.26 -16.06 -11.71
C ARG A 17 6.04 -16.68 -10.57
N PRO A 18 7.18 -16.09 -10.14
CA PRO A 18 7.97 -16.57 -9.00
C PRO A 18 7.16 -16.74 -7.70
N ALA A 19 6.21 -15.82 -7.43
CA ALA A 19 5.34 -15.89 -6.25
C ALA A 19 4.45 -17.15 -6.23
N SER A 20 4.03 -17.66 -7.41
CA SER A 20 3.29 -18.93 -7.49
C SER A 20 4.18 -20.12 -7.08
N VAL A 21 5.46 -20.10 -7.50
CA VAL A 21 6.44 -21.13 -7.08
C VAL A 21 6.62 -21.08 -5.57
N LEU A 22 6.91 -19.90 -5.01
CA LEU A 22 7.07 -19.72 -3.56
C LEU A 22 5.88 -20.27 -2.79
N LYS A 23 4.65 -19.93 -3.20
CA LYS A 23 3.42 -20.38 -2.57
C LYS A 23 3.36 -21.91 -2.51
N GLU A 24 3.52 -22.58 -3.65
CA GLU A 24 3.43 -24.03 -3.72
C GLU A 24 4.53 -24.73 -2.90
N LEU A 25 5.76 -24.20 -2.88
CA LEU A 25 6.85 -24.79 -2.10
C LEU A 25 6.63 -24.64 -0.59
N VAL A 26 6.22 -23.46 -0.13
CA VAL A 26 5.95 -23.23 1.31
C VAL A 26 4.72 -24.01 1.75
N GLU A 27 3.64 -24.09 0.96
CA GLU A 27 2.47 -24.92 1.26
C GLU A 27 2.85 -26.41 1.37
N ASN A 28 3.77 -26.89 0.54
CA ASN A 28 4.27 -28.27 0.65
C ASN A 28 5.10 -28.49 1.92
N ALA A 29 5.93 -27.53 2.33
CA ALA A 29 6.68 -27.59 3.59
C ALA A 29 5.73 -27.61 4.81
N LEU A 30 4.68 -26.77 4.80
CA LEU A 30 3.64 -26.75 5.83
C LEU A 30 2.88 -28.08 5.89
N ASP A 31 2.49 -28.63 4.75
CA ASP A 31 1.81 -29.93 4.66
C ASP A 31 2.72 -31.11 5.11
N ALA A 32 4.06 -30.95 5.03
CA ALA A 32 5.04 -31.88 5.57
C ALA A 32 5.26 -31.75 7.09
N GLY A 33 4.52 -30.84 7.74
CA GLY A 33 4.60 -30.60 9.19
C GLY A 33 5.87 -29.85 9.60
N ALA A 34 6.44 -29.04 8.72
CA ALA A 34 7.58 -28.21 9.04
C ALA A 34 7.24 -27.19 10.14
N THR A 35 8.19 -26.98 11.02
CA THR A 35 8.12 -26.02 12.12
C THR A 35 9.03 -24.81 11.90
N ASP A 36 10.01 -24.98 10.99
CA ASP A 36 10.97 -23.96 10.63
C ASP A 36 11.18 -24.01 9.10
N ILE A 37 10.95 -22.88 8.45
CA ILE A 37 11.01 -22.76 6.99
C ILE A 37 11.87 -21.55 6.63
N GLU A 38 12.91 -21.77 5.82
CA GLU A 38 13.74 -20.71 5.27
C GLU A 38 13.48 -20.56 3.77
N VAL A 39 13.23 -19.33 3.34
CA VAL A 39 13.02 -18.94 1.94
C VAL A 39 14.22 -18.13 1.49
N ILE A 40 14.87 -18.54 0.40
CA ILE A 40 16.02 -17.85 -0.19
C ILE A 40 15.69 -17.44 -1.62
N LEU A 41 15.74 -16.15 -1.89
CA LEU A 41 15.44 -15.55 -3.19
C LEU A 41 16.69 -14.90 -3.80
N LYS A 42 16.85 -15.01 -5.13
CA LYS A 42 17.83 -14.23 -5.90
C LYS A 42 17.16 -13.64 -7.14
N ALA A 43 17.52 -12.39 -7.47
CA ALA A 43 16.98 -11.64 -8.61
C ALA A 43 15.44 -11.71 -8.62
N SER A 44 14.80 -11.39 -7.48
CA SER A 44 13.34 -11.38 -7.30
C SER A 44 12.67 -12.68 -7.74
N GLY A 45 13.32 -13.82 -7.44
CA GLY A 45 12.83 -15.16 -7.74
C GLY A 45 13.04 -15.64 -9.18
N SER A 46 13.51 -14.81 -10.10
CA SER A 46 13.78 -15.22 -11.48
C SER A 46 15.01 -16.14 -11.61
N ALA A 47 16.06 -15.86 -10.82
CA ALA A 47 17.27 -16.67 -10.78
C ALA A 47 17.18 -17.83 -9.78
N LEU A 48 16.57 -17.61 -8.61
CA LEU A 48 16.42 -18.61 -7.56
C LEU A 48 15.19 -18.34 -6.69
N VAL A 49 14.37 -19.37 -6.50
CA VAL A 49 13.42 -19.53 -5.39
C VAL A 49 13.78 -20.84 -4.70
N GLN A 50 14.27 -20.78 -3.46
CA GLN A 50 14.62 -21.95 -2.68
C GLN A 50 13.85 -21.93 -1.36
N VAL A 51 13.29 -23.07 -0.99
CA VAL A 51 12.63 -23.30 0.29
C VAL A 51 13.34 -24.45 0.99
N VAL A 52 13.74 -24.23 2.22
CA VAL A 52 14.37 -25.21 3.10
C VAL A 52 13.47 -25.41 4.30
N ASP A 53 13.08 -26.64 4.59
CA ASP A 53 12.19 -26.99 5.69
C ASP A 53 12.79 -28.13 6.55
N ASN A 54 12.31 -28.22 7.79
CA ASN A 54 12.62 -29.30 8.71
C ASN A 54 11.46 -30.32 8.87
N GLY A 55 10.60 -30.44 7.86
CA GLY A 55 9.46 -31.33 7.85
C GLY A 55 9.82 -32.80 7.78
N SER A 56 8.84 -33.65 7.46
CA SER A 56 8.99 -35.11 7.43
C SER A 56 10.03 -35.66 6.44
N GLY A 57 10.40 -34.85 5.44
CA GLY A 57 11.25 -35.27 4.32
C GLY A 57 10.60 -36.34 3.43
N MET A 58 11.33 -36.80 2.42
CA MET A 58 10.88 -37.83 1.46
C MET A 58 11.87 -38.97 1.35
N GLY A 59 11.36 -40.21 1.20
CA GLY A 59 12.19 -41.35 0.81
C GLY A 59 12.52 -41.32 -0.68
N PRO A 60 13.50 -42.15 -1.12
CA PRO A 60 13.94 -42.14 -2.52
C PRO A 60 12.83 -42.37 -3.55
N ALA A 61 11.85 -43.22 -3.23
CA ALA A 61 10.73 -43.53 -4.11
C ALA A 61 9.79 -42.32 -4.24
N ASP A 62 9.47 -41.65 -3.09
CA ASP A 62 8.59 -40.49 -3.05
C ASP A 62 9.25 -39.26 -3.71
N ALA A 63 10.57 -39.07 -3.49
CA ALA A 63 11.34 -37.99 -4.09
C ALA A 63 11.37 -38.08 -5.64
N ARG A 64 11.44 -39.30 -6.21
CA ARG A 64 11.28 -39.47 -7.67
C ARG A 64 9.84 -39.32 -8.15
N ALA A 65 8.88 -39.71 -7.31
CA ALA A 65 7.46 -39.65 -7.67
C ALA A 65 6.91 -38.23 -7.62
N CYS A 66 7.43 -37.35 -6.75
CA CYS A 66 6.87 -36.00 -6.54
C CYS A 66 6.93 -35.11 -7.80
N PHE A 67 7.78 -35.40 -8.78
CA PHE A 67 7.87 -34.74 -10.08
C PHE A 67 6.98 -35.35 -11.18
N LYS A 68 6.28 -36.45 -10.87
CA LYS A 68 5.32 -37.06 -11.79
C LYS A 68 3.96 -36.42 -11.64
N ARG A 69 3.24 -36.23 -12.74
CA ARG A 69 1.88 -35.73 -12.72
C ARG A 69 0.94 -36.68 -11.97
N HIS A 70 -0.03 -36.05 -11.27
CA HIS A 70 -1.04 -36.76 -10.47
C HIS A 70 -0.44 -37.62 -9.32
N ALA A 71 0.85 -37.49 -9.04
CA ALA A 71 1.46 -38.13 -7.89
C ALA A 71 1.22 -37.28 -6.64
N THR A 72 0.37 -37.76 -5.75
CA THR A 72 0.05 -37.10 -4.47
C THR A 72 -0.07 -38.15 -3.37
N SER A 73 0.49 -37.84 -2.20
CA SER A 73 0.30 -38.65 -0.98
C SER A 73 -0.94 -38.20 -0.18
N LYS A 74 -1.56 -37.05 -0.60
CA LYS A 74 -2.56 -36.30 0.19
C LYS A 74 -3.99 -36.73 -0.06
N ILE A 75 -4.29 -37.41 -1.18
CA ILE A 75 -5.62 -37.92 -1.56
C ILE A 75 -5.49 -39.37 -1.98
N ARG A 76 -6.33 -40.27 -1.44
CA ARG A 76 -6.41 -41.70 -1.79
C ARG A 76 -7.79 -42.09 -2.29
N SER A 77 -8.83 -41.31 -1.97
CA SER A 77 -10.21 -41.61 -2.36
C SER A 77 -10.96 -40.34 -2.74
N ALA A 78 -12.08 -40.48 -3.49
CA ALA A 78 -12.96 -39.35 -3.82
C ALA A 78 -13.53 -38.65 -2.56
N LYS A 79 -13.72 -39.40 -1.46
CA LYS A 79 -14.20 -38.82 -0.18
C LYS A 79 -13.19 -37.90 0.49
N ASP A 80 -11.90 -38.06 0.20
CA ASP A 80 -10.86 -37.18 0.73
C ASP A 80 -10.92 -35.80 0.07
N LEU A 81 -11.53 -35.69 -1.14
CA LEU A 81 -11.74 -34.43 -1.85
C LEU A 81 -12.75 -33.54 -1.13
N ASP A 82 -13.76 -34.12 -0.49
CA ASP A 82 -14.81 -33.39 0.26
C ASP A 82 -14.32 -32.94 1.66
N ARG A 83 -13.18 -33.48 2.13
CA ARG A 83 -12.62 -33.24 3.46
C ARG A 83 -11.16 -32.79 3.43
N LEU A 84 -10.82 -31.95 2.45
CA LEU A 84 -9.46 -31.46 2.28
C LEU A 84 -8.99 -30.63 3.47
N HIS A 85 -8.05 -31.19 4.25
CA HIS A 85 -7.32 -30.49 5.32
C HIS A 85 -5.96 -29.98 4.87
N THR A 86 -5.43 -30.45 3.72
CA THR A 86 -4.14 -30.06 3.16
C THR A 86 -4.27 -28.86 2.22
N LEU A 87 -3.23 -28.00 2.17
CA LEU A 87 -3.19 -26.86 1.28
C LEU A 87 -3.05 -27.25 -0.18
N GLY A 88 -2.24 -28.30 -0.49
CA GLY A 88 -2.09 -28.89 -1.82
C GLY A 88 -2.78 -30.25 -1.94
N PHE A 89 -3.33 -30.60 -3.12
CA PHE A 89 -3.96 -31.91 -3.36
C PHE A 89 -3.83 -32.47 -4.78
N ARG A 90 -3.58 -31.62 -5.80
CA ARG A 90 -3.62 -32.04 -7.23
C ARG A 90 -2.43 -32.89 -7.70
N GLY A 91 -1.29 -32.86 -6.99
CA GLY A 91 -0.07 -33.57 -7.39
C GLY A 91 0.52 -33.08 -8.73
N GLU A 92 0.34 -31.81 -9.07
CA GLU A 92 0.76 -31.23 -10.37
C GLU A 92 1.75 -30.09 -10.21
N ALA A 93 1.86 -29.47 -9.02
CA ALA A 93 2.65 -28.26 -8.82
C ALA A 93 4.13 -28.47 -9.10
N LEU A 94 4.76 -29.48 -8.46
CA LEU A 94 6.19 -29.76 -8.65
C LEU A 94 6.51 -30.25 -10.07
N ALA A 95 5.64 -31.05 -10.68
CA ALA A 95 5.78 -31.47 -12.08
C ALA A 95 5.71 -30.26 -13.03
N SER A 96 4.80 -29.32 -12.77
CA SER A 96 4.65 -28.09 -13.54
C SER A 96 5.84 -27.14 -13.38
N ILE A 97 6.39 -27.00 -12.16
CA ILE A 97 7.59 -26.21 -11.88
C ILE A 97 8.79 -26.82 -12.62
N ALA A 98 8.99 -28.14 -12.50
CA ALA A 98 10.11 -28.85 -13.12
C ALA A 98 10.08 -28.80 -14.66
N ALA A 99 8.91 -28.70 -15.27
CA ALA A 99 8.77 -28.55 -16.72
C ALA A 99 9.28 -27.19 -17.26
N VAL A 100 9.33 -26.14 -16.42
CA VAL A 100 9.67 -24.76 -16.85
C VAL A 100 10.87 -24.16 -16.12
N ALA A 101 11.50 -24.91 -15.22
CA ALA A 101 12.65 -24.49 -14.41
C ALA A 101 13.67 -25.62 -14.24
N GLN A 102 14.85 -25.28 -13.73
CA GLN A 102 15.84 -26.23 -13.26
C GLN A 102 15.62 -26.41 -11.76
N VAL A 103 15.36 -27.64 -11.32
CA VAL A 103 15.01 -27.94 -9.93
C VAL A 103 16.08 -28.82 -9.29
N GLU A 104 16.55 -28.45 -8.10
CA GLU A 104 17.43 -29.22 -7.25
C GLU A 104 16.68 -29.54 -5.95
N LEU A 105 16.45 -30.82 -5.70
CA LEU A 105 15.82 -31.36 -4.49
C LEU A 105 16.88 -32.09 -3.65
N LYS A 106 16.99 -31.70 -2.37
CA LYS A 106 17.71 -32.46 -1.35
C LYS A 106 16.74 -32.80 -0.23
N THR A 107 16.62 -34.09 0.10
CA THR A 107 15.64 -34.48 1.12
C THR A 107 16.13 -35.68 1.91
N LYS A 108 15.72 -35.73 3.19
CA LYS A 108 16.04 -36.81 4.11
C LYS A 108 14.93 -37.00 5.12
N ARG A 109 14.46 -38.21 5.32
CA ARG A 109 13.52 -38.54 6.40
C ARG A 109 14.25 -38.74 7.72
N LEU A 110 13.55 -38.53 8.82
CA LEU A 110 14.03 -38.90 10.13
C LEU A 110 14.28 -40.42 10.17
N GLY A 111 15.51 -40.82 10.52
CA GLY A 111 15.91 -42.22 10.62
C GLY A 111 16.59 -42.79 9.36
N ASP A 112 16.65 -42.05 8.25
CA ASP A 112 17.46 -42.45 7.08
C ASP A 112 18.94 -42.11 7.34
N ASP A 113 19.88 -42.95 6.91
CA ASP A 113 21.33 -42.76 7.10
C ASP A 113 21.86 -41.62 6.21
N ALA A 114 21.40 -41.56 4.96
CA ALA A 114 21.79 -40.55 3.99
C ALA A 114 20.58 -39.89 3.33
N GLY A 115 20.72 -38.63 2.95
CA GLY A 115 19.76 -37.93 2.11
C GLY A 115 19.91 -38.28 0.63
N LEU A 116 18.96 -37.85 -0.17
CA LEU A 116 18.95 -37.96 -1.63
C LEU A 116 19.02 -36.59 -2.27
N GLU A 117 19.90 -36.39 -3.24
CA GLU A 117 19.93 -35.26 -4.15
C GLU A 117 19.38 -35.69 -5.52
N LEU A 118 18.38 -34.92 -6.02
CA LEU A 118 17.84 -35.04 -7.37
C LEU A 118 17.96 -33.72 -8.09
N ARG A 119 18.38 -33.76 -9.37
CA ARG A 119 18.29 -32.61 -10.26
C ARG A 119 17.35 -32.93 -11.42
N VAL A 120 16.45 -32.01 -11.68
CA VAL A 120 15.41 -32.17 -12.71
C VAL A 120 15.45 -30.97 -13.64
N GLU A 121 15.54 -31.21 -14.94
CA GLU A 121 15.54 -30.18 -15.97
C GLU A 121 14.52 -30.51 -17.07
N GLY A 122 13.59 -29.55 -17.32
CA GLY A 122 12.55 -29.76 -18.33
C GLY A 122 11.57 -30.90 -18.04
N GLY A 123 11.53 -31.38 -16.81
CA GLY A 123 10.73 -32.53 -16.36
C GLY A 123 11.47 -33.86 -16.26
N ASP A 124 12.71 -33.94 -16.74
CA ASP A 124 13.54 -35.16 -16.73
C ASP A 124 14.56 -35.11 -15.59
N VAL A 125 14.74 -36.24 -14.89
CA VAL A 125 15.78 -36.38 -13.86
C VAL A 125 17.15 -36.51 -14.55
N THR A 126 18.01 -35.50 -14.33
CA THR A 126 19.34 -35.41 -14.94
C THR A 126 20.45 -35.93 -14.01
N HIS A 127 20.21 -35.91 -12.70
CA HIS A 127 21.17 -36.35 -11.69
C HIS A 127 20.44 -36.93 -10.48
N GLU A 128 21.00 -38.00 -9.95
CA GLU A 128 20.57 -38.64 -8.70
C GLU A 128 21.80 -39.15 -7.95
N ALA A 129 21.96 -38.72 -6.68
CA ALA A 129 23.04 -39.19 -5.82
C ALA A 129 22.65 -39.15 -4.33
N PRO A 130 23.22 -40.04 -3.50
CA PRO A 130 23.15 -39.82 -2.05
C PRO A 130 23.88 -38.54 -1.65
N CYS A 131 23.34 -37.83 -0.67
CA CYS A 131 23.96 -36.59 -0.17
C CYS A 131 23.88 -36.49 1.36
N ALA A 132 24.76 -35.68 1.93
CA ALA A 132 24.62 -35.26 3.32
C ALA A 132 23.55 -34.15 3.36
N ALA A 133 22.43 -34.43 4.03
CA ALA A 133 21.35 -33.46 4.22
C ALA A 133 20.81 -33.53 5.65
N PRO A 134 20.35 -32.42 6.25
CA PRO A 134 19.57 -32.46 7.46
C PRO A 134 18.21 -33.12 7.20
N ASN A 135 17.50 -33.52 8.27
CA ASN A 135 16.13 -34.00 8.14
C ASN A 135 15.24 -32.88 7.60
N GLY A 136 14.33 -33.21 6.67
CA GLY A 136 13.47 -32.27 5.98
C GLY A 136 13.74 -32.23 4.48
N THR A 137 13.39 -31.09 3.86
CA THR A 137 13.54 -30.94 2.42
C THR A 137 14.13 -29.54 2.08
N SER A 138 15.06 -29.53 1.13
CA SER A 138 15.52 -28.31 0.47
C SER A 138 15.20 -28.41 -1.01
N LEU A 139 14.35 -27.50 -1.52
CA LEU A 139 13.94 -27.48 -2.91
C LEU A 139 14.30 -26.12 -3.52
N ALA A 140 15.26 -26.14 -4.47
CA ALA A 140 15.74 -24.95 -5.17
C ALA A 140 15.26 -24.96 -6.62
N VAL A 141 14.50 -23.95 -6.99
CA VAL A 141 14.01 -23.68 -8.35
C VAL A 141 14.87 -22.58 -8.95
N ARG A 142 15.62 -22.91 -9.99
CA ARG A 142 16.58 -22.03 -10.65
C ARG A 142 16.10 -21.66 -12.05
N ASN A 143 16.45 -20.45 -12.50
CA ASN A 143 16.26 -20.01 -13.88
C ASN A 143 14.81 -20.22 -14.38
N LEU A 144 13.84 -19.76 -13.61
CA LEU A 144 12.42 -19.89 -13.95
C LEU A 144 12.13 -19.40 -15.38
N PHE A 145 11.42 -20.20 -16.17
CA PHE A 145 11.10 -19.99 -17.59
C PHE A 145 12.31 -19.97 -18.54
N TYR A 146 13.45 -20.61 -18.17
CA TYR A 146 14.62 -20.68 -19.02
C TYR A 146 14.34 -21.29 -20.41
N ASN A 147 13.41 -22.23 -20.49
CA ASN A 147 13.01 -22.94 -21.72
C ASN A 147 11.67 -22.43 -22.33
N VAL A 148 11.15 -21.31 -21.84
CA VAL A 148 9.91 -20.65 -22.32
C VAL A 148 10.14 -19.14 -22.43
N PRO A 149 10.91 -18.64 -23.43
CA PRO A 149 11.31 -17.24 -23.54
C PRO A 149 10.14 -16.25 -23.53
N ALA A 150 9.03 -16.60 -24.19
CA ALA A 150 7.83 -15.77 -24.20
C ALA A 150 7.34 -15.46 -22.77
N ARG A 151 7.27 -16.47 -21.87
CA ARG A 151 6.83 -16.25 -20.50
C ARG A 151 7.84 -15.46 -19.68
N ARG A 152 9.14 -15.67 -19.92
CA ARG A 152 10.18 -14.89 -19.25
C ARG A 152 10.03 -13.39 -19.55
N ASN A 153 9.66 -13.05 -20.78
CA ASN A 153 9.43 -11.66 -21.18
C ASN A 153 8.12 -11.07 -20.62
N PHE A 154 7.19 -11.89 -20.14
CA PHE A 154 5.97 -11.45 -19.47
C PHE A 154 6.13 -11.22 -17.96
N LEU A 155 7.27 -11.56 -17.36
CA LEU A 155 7.56 -11.19 -15.99
C LEU A 155 7.59 -9.66 -15.85
N LYS A 156 7.08 -9.16 -14.74
CA LYS A 156 7.11 -7.74 -14.41
C LYS A 156 8.52 -7.29 -14.02
N THR A 157 8.66 -6.02 -13.64
CA THR A 157 9.95 -5.52 -13.12
C THR A 157 10.39 -6.32 -11.89
N PRO A 158 11.71 -6.42 -11.61
CA PRO A 158 12.20 -7.09 -10.41
C PRO A 158 11.52 -6.64 -9.12
N ALA A 159 11.32 -5.32 -8.94
CA ALA A 159 10.64 -4.76 -7.79
C ALA A 159 9.17 -5.22 -7.69
N THR A 160 8.45 -5.30 -8.82
CA THR A 160 7.06 -5.78 -8.84
C THR A 160 6.98 -7.28 -8.52
N GLU A 161 7.89 -8.10 -9.06
CA GLU A 161 7.93 -9.54 -8.73
C GLU A 161 8.33 -9.77 -7.27
N PHE A 162 9.27 -8.97 -6.74
CA PHE A 162 9.63 -9.03 -5.32
C PHE A 162 8.46 -8.65 -4.41
N LYS A 163 7.69 -7.62 -4.75
CA LYS A 163 6.46 -7.28 -4.02
C LYS A 163 5.48 -8.45 -3.95
N HIS A 164 5.24 -9.15 -5.06
CA HIS A 164 4.36 -10.32 -5.06
C HIS A 164 4.92 -11.47 -4.21
N LEU A 165 6.24 -11.65 -4.17
CA LEU A 165 6.90 -12.63 -3.30
C LEU A 165 6.72 -12.26 -1.83
N VAL A 166 6.92 -10.99 -1.47
CA VAL A 166 6.72 -10.46 -0.11
C VAL A 166 5.25 -10.61 0.32
N GLU A 167 4.29 -10.20 -0.51
CA GLU A 167 2.85 -10.40 -0.23
C GLU A 167 2.51 -11.87 0.01
N THR A 168 3.09 -12.78 -0.82
CA THR A 168 2.90 -14.22 -0.67
C THR A 168 3.48 -14.72 0.65
N PHE A 169 4.69 -14.31 1.00
CA PHE A 169 5.32 -14.67 2.26
C PHE A 169 4.53 -14.14 3.46
N GLN A 170 4.02 -12.91 3.40
CA GLN A 170 3.23 -12.28 4.46
C GLN A 170 1.93 -13.06 4.73
N PHE A 171 1.12 -13.37 3.70
CA PHE A 171 -0.13 -14.09 3.96
C PHE A 171 0.11 -15.53 4.41
N LEU A 172 1.14 -16.24 3.92
CA LEU A 172 1.53 -17.56 4.42
C LEU A 172 1.96 -17.50 5.89
N SER A 173 2.70 -16.46 6.26
CA SER A 173 3.17 -16.24 7.63
C SER A 173 2.02 -15.91 8.60
N LEU A 174 1.04 -15.12 8.16
CA LEU A 174 -0.15 -14.78 8.96
C LEU A 174 -1.07 -15.99 9.14
N ALA A 175 -1.20 -16.84 8.12
CA ALA A 175 -1.99 -18.06 8.20
C ALA A 175 -1.40 -19.08 9.19
N ASN A 176 -0.05 -19.09 9.36
CA ASN A 176 0.71 -20.04 10.15
C ASN A 176 1.61 -19.36 11.19
N PRO A 177 1.05 -18.68 12.18
CA PRO A 177 1.83 -17.93 13.18
C PRO A 177 2.61 -18.83 14.14
N ASP A 178 2.33 -20.12 14.18
CA ASP A 178 2.97 -21.18 14.95
C ASP A 178 4.22 -21.79 14.26
N VAL A 179 4.54 -21.34 13.04
CA VAL A 179 5.73 -21.78 12.27
C VAL A 179 6.75 -20.64 12.25
N SER A 180 8.03 -20.95 12.48
CA SER A 180 9.14 -19.99 12.28
C SER A 180 9.43 -19.85 10.78
N LEU A 181 9.49 -18.63 10.28
CA LEU A 181 9.69 -18.33 8.88
C LEU A 181 10.80 -17.29 8.70
N ARG A 182 11.70 -17.54 7.76
CA ARG A 182 12.78 -16.62 7.42
C ARG A 182 12.77 -16.34 5.92
N LEU A 183 12.93 -15.09 5.54
CA LEU A 183 13.03 -14.66 4.14
C LEU A 183 14.38 -13.98 3.90
N MET A 184 15.16 -14.53 2.98
CA MET A 184 16.42 -13.97 2.52
C MET A 184 16.29 -13.52 1.06
N HIS A 185 16.74 -12.31 0.73
CA HIS A 185 16.78 -11.83 -0.65
C HIS A 185 18.16 -11.27 -0.99
N ASN A 186 18.78 -11.78 -2.06
CA ASN A 186 20.12 -11.37 -2.52
C ASN A 186 21.21 -11.41 -1.43
N GLY A 187 21.07 -12.31 -0.43
CA GLY A 187 21.99 -12.44 0.69
C GLY A 187 21.63 -11.59 1.92
N ASN A 188 20.63 -10.71 1.82
CA ASN A 188 20.13 -9.91 2.93
C ASN A 188 18.93 -10.59 3.58
N GLU A 189 18.80 -10.46 4.90
CA GLU A 189 17.64 -10.91 5.64
C GLU A 189 16.52 -9.87 5.54
N VAL A 190 15.37 -10.28 5.01
CA VAL A 190 14.18 -9.41 4.84
C VAL A 190 13.23 -9.59 6.03
N TYR A 191 12.99 -10.83 6.43
CA TYR A 191 12.17 -11.17 7.58
C TYR A 191 12.78 -12.32 8.37
N GLN A 192 12.70 -12.22 9.71
CA GLN A 192 12.96 -13.28 10.65
C GLN A 192 11.80 -13.39 11.64
N LEU A 193 10.91 -14.34 11.41
CA LEU A 193 9.65 -14.51 12.14
C LEU A 193 9.75 -15.74 13.03
N VAL A 194 9.72 -15.54 14.35
CA VAL A 194 9.89 -16.60 15.33
C VAL A 194 8.53 -17.13 15.82
N ALA A 195 8.34 -18.44 15.78
CA ALA A 195 7.13 -19.07 16.32
C ALA A 195 7.09 -19.00 17.85
N ARG A 196 5.97 -18.54 18.41
CA ARG A 196 5.72 -18.47 19.86
C ARG A 196 4.70 -19.53 20.25
N ARG A 197 5.11 -20.80 20.22
CA ARG A 197 4.23 -21.97 20.36
C ARG A 197 3.56 -22.08 21.75
N GLU A 198 4.11 -21.41 22.76
CA GLU A 198 3.56 -21.39 24.12
C GLU A 198 2.36 -20.43 24.25
N GLU A 199 2.18 -19.51 23.31
CA GLU A 199 1.08 -18.57 23.30
C GLU A 199 -0.16 -19.15 22.59
N ASN A 200 -1.34 -18.63 22.92
CA ASN A 200 -2.55 -18.96 22.18
C ASN A 200 -2.53 -18.33 20.77
N ARG A 201 -3.30 -18.89 19.83
CA ARG A 201 -3.30 -18.46 18.44
C ARG A 201 -3.56 -16.96 18.22
N PRO A 202 -4.50 -16.29 18.95
CA PRO A 202 -4.66 -14.83 18.85
C PRO A 202 -3.40 -14.05 19.25
N ALA A 203 -2.72 -14.44 20.32
CA ALA A 203 -1.47 -13.79 20.75
C ALA A 203 -0.34 -14.02 19.75
N GLN A 204 -0.21 -15.26 19.23
CA GLN A 204 0.75 -15.58 18.17
C GLN A 204 0.51 -14.70 16.93
N LEU A 205 -0.74 -14.56 16.49
CA LEU A 205 -1.10 -13.72 15.34
C LEU A 205 -0.77 -12.25 15.59
N ARG A 206 -1.08 -11.74 16.79
CA ARG A 206 -0.75 -10.35 17.14
C ARG A 206 0.76 -10.09 17.11
N HIS A 207 1.56 -11.04 17.62
CA HIS A 207 3.01 -10.95 17.54
C HIS A 207 3.50 -10.99 16.09
N ARG A 208 2.97 -11.92 15.29
CA ARG A 208 3.32 -12.05 13.87
C ARG A 208 3.01 -10.79 13.07
N ILE A 209 1.88 -10.14 13.32
CA ILE A 209 1.54 -8.84 12.72
C ILE A 209 2.59 -7.78 13.11
N GLY A 210 3.01 -7.76 14.38
CA GLY A 210 4.06 -6.83 14.83
C GLY A 210 5.43 -7.07 14.22
N GLU A 211 5.81 -8.34 13.96
CA GLU A 211 7.06 -8.71 13.29
C GLU A 211 7.04 -8.34 11.79
N LEU A 212 5.87 -8.45 11.13
CA LEU A 212 5.72 -8.16 9.71
C LEU A 212 5.55 -6.66 9.41
N PHE A 213 4.82 -5.92 10.26
CA PHE A 213 4.35 -4.55 9.97
C PHE A 213 4.78 -3.51 11.00
N GLY A 214 5.61 -3.93 11.97
CA GLY A 214 6.18 -3.03 12.98
C GLY A 214 5.41 -2.96 14.30
N ALA A 215 6.12 -2.46 15.32
CA ALA A 215 5.59 -2.38 16.69
C ALA A 215 4.43 -1.38 16.82
N ASP A 216 4.46 -0.30 16.05
CA ASP A 216 3.40 0.70 15.99
C ASP A 216 2.08 0.07 15.52
N ARG A 217 2.11 -0.70 14.43
CA ARG A 217 0.94 -1.44 13.95
C ARG A 217 0.39 -2.39 15.04
N LYS A 218 1.28 -3.09 15.75
CA LYS A 218 0.91 -4.02 16.83
C LYS A 218 0.20 -3.32 17.99
N ALA A 219 0.58 -2.07 18.31
CA ALA A 219 -0.04 -1.30 19.40
C ALA A 219 -1.50 -0.94 19.08
N HIS A 220 -1.80 -0.65 17.81
CA HIS A 220 -3.09 -0.18 17.32
C HIS A 220 -3.97 -1.29 16.70
N LEU A 221 -3.83 -2.52 17.16
CA LEU A 221 -4.64 -3.66 16.71
C LEU A 221 -5.87 -3.84 17.58
N VAL A 222 -7.03 -3.89 16.96
CA VAL A 222 -8.32 -4.22 17.57
C VAL A 222 -8.64 -5.67 17.28
N ARG A 223 -8.91 -6.45 18.32
CA ARG A 223 -9.27 -7.86 18.19
C ARG A 223 -10.72 -8.00 17.71
N VAL A 224 -10.90 -8.87 16.74
CA VAL A 224 -12.22 -9.31 16.25
C VAL A 224 -12.42 -10.78 16.61
N SER A 225 -13.57 -11.13 17.22
CA SER A 225 -13.91 -12.52 17.55
C SER A 225 -15.41 -12.63 17.69
N GLU A 226 -16.09 -13.08 16.64
CA GLU A 226 -17.53 -13.29 16.61
C GLU A 226 -17.83 -14.68 16.06
N GLU A 227 -18.79 -15.35 16.65
CA GLU A 227 -19.22 -16.70 16.25
C GLU A 227 -20.73 -16.75 16.12
N THR A 228 -21.19 -17.17 14.98
CA THR A 228 -22.62 -17.44 14.70
C THR A 228 -22.80 -18.87 14.21
N SER A 229 -24.04 -19.30 14.04
CA SER A 229 -24.35 -20.63 13.51
C SER A 229 -23.90 -20.85 12.06
N TYR A 230 -23.69 -19.76 11.27
CA TYR A 230 -23.32 -19.81 9.86
C TYR A 230 -21.84 -19.50 9.62
N LEU A 231 -21.29 -18.50 10.32
CA LEU A 231 -19.96 -17.97 10.07
C LEU A 231 -19.28 -17.61 11.39
N SER A 232 -18.01 -17.97 11.54
CA SER A 232 -17.13 -17.49 12.60
C SER A 232 -16.09 -16.55 12.00
N VAL A 233 -15.95 -15.35 12.58
CA VAL A 233 -14.96 -14.34 12.20
C VAL A 233 -13.99 -14.13 13.35
N SER A 234 -12.69 -14.23 13.08
CA SER A 234 -11.65 -14.00 14.10
C SER A 234 -10.44 -13.32 13.48
N GLY A 235 -9.67 -12.60 14.30
CA GLY A 235 -8.44 -11.94 13.86
C GLY A 235 -8.27 -10.54 14.41
N TYR A 236 -7.69 -9.67 13.61
CA TYR A 236 -7.40 -8.28 13.98
C TYR A 236 -7.72 -7.32 12.84
N ILE A 237 -8.20 -6.13 13.22
CA ILE A 237 -8.32 -4.96 12.38
C ILE A 237 -7.47 -3.84 12.96
N GLY A 238 -7.03 -2.90 12.14
CA GLY A 238 -6.27 -1.73 12.59
C GLY A 238 -7.18 -0.66 13.12
N ASP A 239 -6.74 0.06 14.13
CA ASP A 239 -7.32 1.33 14.53
C ASP A 239 -7.33 2.30 13.33
N PRO A 240 -8.34 3.19 13.18
CA PRO A 240 -8.38 4.17 12.10
C PRO A 240 -7.15 5.07 11.97
N SER A 241 -6.41 5.32 13.07
CA SER A 241 -5.17 6.12 13.04
C SER A 241 -4.04 5.49 12.21
N VAL A 242 -4.04 4.16 12.06
CA VAL A 242 -3.00 3.42 11.34
C VAL A 242 -3.40 3.01 9.92
N HIS A 243 -4.29 3.76 9.29
CA HIS A 243 -4.65 3.55 7.89
C HIS A 243 -3.47 3.75 6.93
N ARG A 244 -3.56 3.17 5.73
CA ARG A 244 -2.60 3.41 4.65
C ARG A 244 -3.30 4.01 3.44
N ARG A 245 -2.57 4.80 2.65
CA ARG A 245 -3.08 5.33 1.37
C ARG A 245 -3.00 4.29 0.26
N THR A 246 -2.15 3.28 0.42
CA THR A 246 -1.91 2.22 -0.57
C THR A 246 -2.53 0.89 -0.14
N ARG A 247 -2.98 0.09 -1.11
CA ARG A 247 -3.39 -1.30 -0.88
C ARG A 247 -2.16 -2.19 -0.63
N GLY A 248 -2.33 -3.25 0.19
CA GLY A 248 -1.31 -4.28 0.39
C GLY A 248 -1.30 -4.89 1.79
N GLU A 249 -2.00 -4.28 2.75
CA GLU A 249 -2.08 -4.77 4.13
C GLU A 249 -3.50 -5.27 4.46
N GLN A 250 -4.18 -5.88 3.48
CA GLN A 250 -5.54 -6.40 3.58
C GLN A 250 -5.51 -7.93 3.42
N PHE A 251 -5.64 -8.65 4.53
CA PHE A 251 -5.53 -10.12 4.55
C PHE A 251 -6.83 -10.76 5.00
N LEU A 252 -7.49 -11.45 4.07
CA LEU A 252 -8.70 -12.21 4.32
C LEU A 252 -8.44 -13.69 4.09
N PHE A 253 -8.83 -14.51 5.06
CA PHE A 253 -8.67 -15.96 4.99
C PHE A 253 -10.04 -16.63 5.13
N VAL A 254 -10.33 -17.59 4.26
CA VAL A 254 -11.55 -18.41 4.29
C VAL A 254 -11.13 -19.86 4.48
N ASN A 255 -11.57 -20.48 5.58
CA ASN A 255 -11.20 -21.84 5.97
C ASN A 255 -9.67 -22.09 5.90
N GLY A 256 -8.88 -21.10 6.37
CA GLY A 256 -7.42 -21.15 6.40
C GLY A 256 -6.71 -20.80 5.08
N ARG A 257 -7.42 -20.50 4.01
CA ARG A 257 -6.87 -20.10 2.71
C ARG A 257 -6.95 -18.61 2.51
N TYR A 258 -5.87 -17.98 2.04
CA TYR A 258 -5.87 -16.58 1.65
C TYR A 258 -6.75 -16.35 0.42
N VAL A 259 -7.61 -15.33 0.50
CA VAL A 259 -8.60 -15.00 -0.54
C VAL A 259 -8.54 -13.52 -0.87
N LYS A 260 -8.57 -13.20 -2.15
CA LYS A 260 -8.79 -11.83 -2.66
C LYS A 260 -10.25 -11.72 -3.09
N HIS A 261 -11.07 -11.00 -2.31
CA HIS A 261 -12.49 -10.87 -2.58
C HIS A 261 -12.92 -9.41 -2.52
N TYR A 262 -13.07 -8.80 -3.69
CA TYR A 262 -13.34 -7.37 -3.81
C TYR A 262 -14.57 -6.91 -3.03
N TYR A 263 -15.64 -7.71 -3.05
CA TYR A 263 -16.89 -7.38 -2.37
C TYR A 263 -16.75 -7.39 -0.85
N LEU A 264 -16.03 -8.35 -0.29
CA LEU A 264 -15.75 -8.39 1.15
C LEU A 264 -14.74 -7.31 1.58
N ASP A 265 -13.74 -6.99 0.75
CA ASP A 265 -12.85 -5.85 0.96
C ASP A 265 -13.65 -4.54 1.04
N HIS A 266 -14.68 -4.39 0.18
CA HIS A 266 -15.57 -3.24 0.19
C HIS A 266 -16.38 -3.16 1.49
N ALA A 267 -16.89 -4.28 2.01
CA ALA A 267 -17.61 -4.32 3.29
C ALA A 267 -16.76 -3.80 4.45
N LEU A 268 -15.49 -4.24 4.50
CA LEU A 268 -14.54 -3.77 5.52
C LEU A 268 -14.19 -2.29 5.33
N LYS A 269 -13.96 -1.83 4.11
CA LYS A 269 -13.72 -0.41 3.84
C LYS A 269 -14.92 0.47 4.24
N GLU A 270 -16.15 0.02 3.96
CA GLU A 270 -17.38 0.70 4.35
C GLU A 270 -17.58 0.74 5.88
N ALA A 271 -17.05 -0.27 6.61
CA ALA A 271 -17.06 -0.22 8.08
C ALA A 271 -16.23 0.95 8.64
N TYR A 272 -15.20 1.39 7.93
CA TYR A 272 -14.35 2.54 8.30
C TYR A 272 -14.82 3.87 7.70
N GLU A 273 -15.98 3.90 7.04
CA GLU A 273 -16.48 5.13 6.42
C GLU A 273 -16.67 6.25 7.46
N GLY A 274 -16.12 7.43 7.17
CA GLY A 274 -16.10 8.58 8.08
C GLY A 274 -15.03 8.54 9.18
N MET A 275 -14.26 7.43 9.31
CA MET A 275 -13.19 7.29 10.32
C MET A 275 -11.79 7.42 9.70
N ILE A 276 -11.64 7.13 8.41
CA ILE A 276 -10.37 7.27 7.68
C ILE A 276 -10.56 8.20 6.48
N PRO A 277 -9.50 8.86 5.99
CA PRO A 277 -9.58 9.73 4.81
C PRO A 277 -10.11 9.01 3.57
N SER A 278 -10.80 9.73 2.70
CA SER A 278 -11.26 9.18 1.42
C SER A 278 -10.08 8.68 0.60
N GLY A 279 -10.19 7.45 0.08
CA GLY A 279 -9.11 6.79 -0.67
C GLY A 279 -8.11 6.01 0.18
N ALA A 280 -8.15 6.12 1.52
CA ALA A 280 -7.32 5.31 2.40
C ALA A 280 -7.85 3.88 2.56
N TYR A 281 -6.96 2.99 3.02
CA TYR A 281 -7.22 1.57 3.22
C TYR A 281 -6.92 1.19 4.67
N PRO A 282 -7.85 0.52 5.36
CA PRO A 282 -7.60 0.00 6.71
C PRO A 282 -6.69 -1.23 6.65
N PHE A 283 -5.98 -1.48 7.74
CA PHE A 283 -5.32 -2.76 7.97
C PHE A 283 -6.35 -3.79 8.46
N TYR A 284 -6.28 -5.02 7.95
CA TYR A 284 -6.95 -6.16 8.56
C TYR A 284 -6.28 -7.49 8.24
N ALA A 285 -6.34 -8.41 9.21
CA ALA A 285 -5.99 -9.82 9.08
C ALA A 285 -7.11 -10.64 9.72
N LEU A 286 -8.08 -11.06 8.90
CA LEU A 286 -9.32 -11.70 9.34
C LEU A 286 -9.43 -13.12 8.80
N PHE A 287 -9.88 -14.02 9.66
CA PHE A 287 -10.09 -15.43 9.40
C PHE A 287 -11.58 -15.74 9.49
N LEU A 288 -12.16 -16.16 8.38
CA LEU A 288 -13.52 -16.60 8.26
C LEU A 288 -13.55 -18.13 8.28
N ARG A 289 -14.41 -18.72 9.14
CA ARG A 289 -14.71 -20.14 9.14
C ARG A 289 -16.18 -20.35 8.89
N LEU A 290 -16.49 -21.16 7.92
CA LEU A 290 -17.85 -21.58 7.59
C LEU A 290 -17.83 -22.99 7.01
N ASP A 291 -18.99 -23.63 6.96
CA ASP A 291 -19.11 -24.96 6.39
C ASP A 291 -18.59 -24.98 4.93
N PRO A 292 -17.69 -25.90 4.57
CA PRO A 292 -17.19 -26.00 3.21
C PRO A 292 -18.26 -26.16 2.14
N GLN A 293 -19.45 -26.65 2.48
CA GLN A 293 -20.59 -26.75 1.56
C GLN A 293 -21.15 -25.41 1.10
N HIS A 294 -20.92 -24.33 1.88
CA HIS A 294 -21.36 -22.98 1.58
C HIS A 294 -20.34 -22.12 0.83
N VAL A 295 -19.19 -22.72 0.45
CA VAL A 295 -18.09 -22.02 -0.24
C VAL A 295 -17.62 -22.81 -1.46
N ASP A 296 -17.76 -22.25 -2.64
CA ASP A 296 -17.09 -22.78 -3.83
C ASP A 296 -15.69 -22.15 -3.96
N VAL A 297 -14.66 -22.96 -3.76
CA VAL A 297 -13.25 -22.60 -3.87
C VAL A 297 -12.69 -22.86 -5.27
N ASN A 298 -13.45 -23.54 -6.14
CA ASN A 298 -12.97 -23.97 -7.46
C ASN A 298 -13.31 -22.98 -8.58
N VAL A 299 -13.37 -21.69 -8.27
CA VAL A 299 -13.75 -20.64 -9.21
C VAL A 299 -12.59 -20.26 -10.14
N HIS A 300 -11.34 -20.27 -9.65
CA HIS A 300 -10.14 -19.87 -10.40
C HIS A 300 -9.00 -20.88 -10.19
N PRO A 301 -8.11 -21.11 -11.20
CA PRO A 301 -6.96 -22.04 -11.08
C PRO A 301 -6.05 -21.73 -9.88
N THR A 302 -5.86 -20.46 -9.55
CA THR A 302 -5.04 -20.01 -8.40
C THR A 302 -5.76 -20.16 -7.05
N LYS A 303 -7.07 -20.49 -7.04
CA LYS A 303 -7.92 -20.61 -5.84
C LYS A 303 -7.90 -19.36 -4.93
N ALA A 304 -7.56 -18.22 -5.49
CA ALA A 304 -7.55 -16.95 -4.76
C ALA A 304 -8.93 -16.28 -4.72
N GLU A 305 -9.88 -16.75 -5.53
CA GLU A 305 -11.26 -16.30 -5.57
C GLU A 305 -12.17 -17.40 -5.05
N VAL A 306 -13.13 -17.03 -4.24
CA VAL A 306 -14.17 -17.93 -3.70
C VAL A 306 -15.54 -17.32 -3.96
N LYS A 307 -16.56 -18.19 -4.08
CA LYS A 307 -17.97 -17.77 -4.09
C LYS A 307 -18.65 -18.33 -2.87
N PHE A 308 -19.52 -17.52 -2.27
CA PHE A 308 -20.36 -17.92 -1.15
C PHE A 308 -21.79 -18.13 -1.64
N ASP A 309 -22.52 -19.05 -1.03
CA ASP A 309 -23.94 -19.23 -1.30
C ASP A 309 -24.75 -17.98 -0.92
N ASP A 310 -24.38 -17.32 0.19
CA ASP A 310 -24.94 -16.05 0.66
C ASP A 310 -23.84 -14.99 0.83
N GLU A 311 -23.40 -14.40 -0.30
CA GLU A 311 -22.42 -13.31 -0.28
C GLU A 311 -22.93 -12.07 0.45
N SER A 312 -24.22 -11.79 0.39
CA SER A 312 -24.81 -10.60 1.02
C SER A 312 -24.86 -10.73 2.53
N GLY A 313 -25.16 -11.91 3.04
CA GLY A 313 -25.13 -12.23 4.47
C GLY A 313 -23.71 -12.14 5.03
N VAL A 314 -22.72 -12.71 4.35
CA VAL A 314 -21.31 -12.62 4.72
C VAL A 314 -20.82 -11.15 4.71
N TYR A 315 -21.20 -10.37 3.68
CA TYR A 315 -20.90 -8.94 3.59
C TYR A 315 -21.45 -8.15 4.78
N GLY A 316 -22.78 -8.27 5.04
CA GLY A 316 -23.45 -7.55 6.11
C GLY A 316 -22.87 -7.88 7.48
N MET A 317 -22.56 -9.16 7.70
CA MET A 317 -21.95 -9.62 8.95
C MET A 317 -20.53 -9.06 9.13
N LEU A 318 -19.70 -9.14 8.11
CA LEU A 318 -18.32 -8.64 8.18
C LEU A 318 -18.28 -7.14 8.48
N LYS A 319 -19.14 -6.36 7.80
CA LYS A 319 -19.32 -4.92 8.05
C LYS A 319 -19.76 -4.64 9.49
N THR A 320 -20.75 -5.39 9.99
CA THR A 320 -21.29 -5.21 11.33
C THR A 320 -20.26 -5.54 12.41
N VAL A 321 -19.57 -6.66 12.27
CA VAL A 321 -18.54 -7.11 13.21
C VAL A 321 -17.36 -6.13 13.25
N ALA A 322 -16.93 -5.62 12.09
CA ALA A 322 -15.87 -4.61 12.02
C ALA A 322 -16.31 -3.29 12.68
N ARG A 323 -17.53 -2.80 12.42
CA ARG A 323 -18.07 -1.58 13.06
C ARG A 323 -18.22 -1.74 14.58
N GLN A 324 -18.66 -2.90 15.04
CA GLN A 324 -18.80 -3.19 16.47
C GLN A 324 -17.41 -3.16 17.15
N ALA A 325 -16.42 -3.80 16.56
CA ALA A 325 -15.06 -3.78 17.07
C ALA A 325 -14.46 -2.35 17.12
N LEU A 326 -14.72 -1.53 16.10
CA LEU A 326 -14.30 -0.12 16.06
C LEU A 326 -15.08 0.75 17.06
N GLY A 327 -16.36 0.48 17.31
CA GLY A 327 -17.18 1.20 18.29
C GLY A 327 -16.81 0.93 19.74
N MET A 328 -16.04 -0.11 20.03
CA MET A 328 -15.47 -0.40 21.36
C MET A 328 -14.21 0.43 21.68
N ILE A 329 -13.67 1.14 20.70
CA ILE A 329 -12.53 2.06 20.90
C ILE A 329 -13.09 3.34 21.51
N ASP A 330 -12.76 3.61 22.78
CA ASP A 330 -13.12 4.86 23.44
C ASP A 330 -12.22 6.00 22.90
N TRP A 331 -12.77 6.86 22.03
CA TRP A 331 -12.06 7.96 21.36
C TRP A 331 -11.61 9.09 22.32
N LYS A 332 -11.72 8.88 23.62
CA LYS A 332 -11.42 9.87 24.66
C LYS A 332 -10.28 9.38 25.55
N THR A 333 -9.07 9.35 25.08
CA THR A 333 -7.90 9.54 25.97
C THR A 333 -6.62 9.60 25.13
N ASP A 334 -6.31 10.78 24.61
CA ASP A 334 -4.92 11.23 24.51
C ASP A 334 -4.44 11.59 25.93
N ASP A 335 -4.25 10.60 26.78
CA ASP A 335 -3.57 10.75 28.06
C ASP A 335 -2.52 9.63 28.17
N PRO A 336 -1.21 9.97 28.06
CA PRO A 336 -0.16 8.96 28.02
C PRO A 336 0.10 8.23 29.36
N ASP A 337 -0.71 8.47 30.40
CA ASP A 337 -0.42 8.02 31.78
C ASP A 337 -1.35 6.95 32.36
N THR A 338 -2.24 6.31 31.58
CA THR A 338 -3.13 5.23 32.10
C THR A 338 -2.84 3.87 31.46
N GLY A 339 -1.60 3.42 31.57
CA GLY A 339 -1.18 2.07 31.17
C GLY A 339 -1.46 0.98 32.22
N ALA A 340 -2.67 0.86 32.79
CA ALA A 340 -2.93 -0.25 33.73
C ALA A 340 -4.40 -0.58 34.03
N LEU A 341 -5.37 -0.41 33.10
CA LEU A 341 -6.78 -0.76 33.39
C LEU A 341 -7.50 -1.60 32.32
N GLY A 342 -6.76 -2.28 31.43
CA GLY A 342 -7.35 -3.07 30.34
C GLY A 342 -7.79 -4.50 30.70
N ALA A 343 -7.61 -4.98 31.92
CA ALA A 343 -7.89 -6.38 32.27
C ALA A 343 -9.26 -6.63 32.98
N ASP A 344 -9.91 -5.60 33.51
CA ASP A 344 -11.13 -5.79 34.31
C ASP A 344 -12.45 -5.51 33.59
N THR A 345 -12.45 -4.95 32.41
CA THR A 345 -13.68 -4.67 31.66
C THR A 345 -14.20 -5.87 30.84
N ALA A 346 -13.35 -6.84 30.54
CA ALA A 346 -13.79 -8.08 29.87
C ALA A 346 -14.62 -9.01 30.76
N ALA A 347 -14.53 -8.87 32.10
CA ALA A 347 -15.28 -9.69 33.03
C ALA A 347 -16.70 -9.15 33.32
N ARG A 348 -17.00 -7.91 32.94
CA ARG A 348 -18.33 -7.28 33.17
C ARG A 348 -19.32 -7.40 32.04
N ALA A 349 -18.86 -7.75 30.83
CA ALA A 349 -19.71 -7.94 29.66
C ALA A 349 -20.38 -9.33 29.56
N ALA A 350 -20.03 -10.26 30.47
CA ALA A 350 -20.59 -11.63 30.48
C ALA A 350 -21.84 -11.82 31.32
N SER A 351 -22.43 -10.76 31.85
CA SER A 351 -23.68 -10.84 32.66
C SER A 351 -24.75 -9.90 32.09
N ASN A 352 -25.39 -10.30 31.01
CA ASN A 352 -26.67 -9.73 30.63
C ASN A 352 -27.77 -10.80 30.66
N PRO A 353 -28.85 -10.54 31.40
CA PRO A 353 -29.99 -11.44 31.48
C PRO A 353 -30.91 -11.26 30.24
N SER A 354 -31.52 -12.36 29.91
CA SER A 354 -32.55 -12.65 28.90
C SER A 354 -33.60 -11.55 28.70
N PHE A 355 -33.87 -11.27 27.45
CA PHE A 355 -35.01 -10.47 27.01
C PHE A 355 -36.26 -11.35 26.92
N GLU A 356 -37.18 -11.17 27.86
CA GLU A 356 -38.60 -11.54 27.71
C GLU A 356 -39.43 -10.27 27.58
N GLY A 357 -40.30 -10.26 26.59
CA GLY A 357 -41.09 -9.11 26.25
C GLY A 357 -42.24 -8.82 27.18
N SER A 358 -42.67 -7.58 27.25
CA SER A 358 -44.10 -7.21 27.39
C SER A 358 -44.34 -5.69 27.43
N GLN A 359 -45.15 -5.21 26.50
CA GLN A 359 -46.28 -4.28 26.59
C GLN A 359 -46.12 -2.86 27.19
N PHE A 360 -46.58 -1.94 26.38
CA PHE A 360 -46.91 -0.52 26.59
C PHE A 360 -47.84 -0.23 27.78
N ALA A 361 -47.62 0.86 28.55
CA ALA A 361 -48.60 1.87 28.95
C ALA A 361 -47.94 3.10 29.61
N PRO A 362 -48.57 4.30 29.59
CA PRO A 362 -47.94 5.60 29.79
C PRO A 362 -48.12 6.18 31.22
N PRO A 363 -47.71 7.45 31.52
CA PRO A 363 -47.08 7.88 32.77
C PRO A 363 -48.05 8.49 33.79
N ALA A 364 -47.63 8.51 35.05
CA ALA A 364 -48.27 9.35 36.08
C ALA A 364 -47.24 10.02 37.00
N LYS A 365 -47.60 11.18 37.44
CA LYS A 365 -46.88 12.29 38.07
C LYS A 365 -46.59 12.10 39.57
N GLU A 366 -45.57 12.89 40.00
CA GLU A 366 -45.43 13.61 41.29
C GLU A 366 -45.35 12.85 42.64
N SER A 367 -44.30 13.06 43.42
CA SER A 367 -44.31 14.09 44.47
C SER A 367 -43.04 14.02 45.36
N ALA A 368 -42.69 15.16 45.89
CA ALA A 368 -41.56 15.54 46.72
C ALA A 368 -41.57 14.99 48.18
N SER A 369 -40.39 14.94 48.82
CA SER A 369 -40.09 15.50 50.15
C SER A 369 -38.69 15.03 50.62
N SER A 370 -37.75 15.92 50.82
CA SER A 370 -37.31 16.65 52.02
C SER A 370 -36.57 15.84 53.10
N GLY A 371 -35.37 16.33 53.47
CA GLY A 371 -34.73 16.25 54.80
C GLY A 371 -33.62 15.20 54.89
N ASP A 372 -32.45 15.38 55.44
CA ASP A 372 -31.91 16.30 56.41
C ASP A 372 -30.40 15.99 56.57
N THR A 373 -29.57 16.97 56.82
CA THR A 373 -28.17 16.85 57.28
C THR A 373 -28.12 16.52 58.79
N PRO A 374 -26.99 16.01 59.37
CA PRO A 374 -25.89 16.88 59.81
C PRO A 374 -24.46 16.28 59.97
N ARG A 375 -23.48 17.22 59.82
CA ARG A 375 -22.23 17.48 60.56
C ARG A 375 -21.33 16.37 61.14
N GLY A 376 -20.08 16.46 60.80
CA GLY A 376 -18.76 16.19 61.22
C GLY A 376 -18.42 15.84 62.68
N PRO A 377 -17.14 15.65 63.10
CA PRO A 377 -15.92 16.47 62.83
C PRO A 377 -14.58 15.70 62.71
N SER A 378 -13.53 16.42 62.32
CA SER A 378 -12.10 16.05 62.48
C SER A 378 -11.65 16.04 63.97
N PRO A 379 -10.41 15.56 64.36
CA PRO A 379 -9.12 16.15 63.98
C PRO A 379 -7.86 15.22 64.10
N GLY A 380 -6.72 15.76 63.57
CA GLY A 380 -5.35 15.57 64.12
C GLY A 380 -4.51 14.49 63.43
N GLY A 381 -3.30 14.64 63.02
CA GLY A 381 -2.20 15.52 63.29
C GLY A 381 -0.90 14.78 63.00
N GLY A 382 0.15 15.46 62.46
CA GLY A 382 1.53 15.07 62.71
C GLY A 382 2.47 14.94 61.52
N ARG A 383 3.22 16.00 61.25
CA ARG A 383 4.70 16.15 61.06
C ARG A 383 5.42 15.12 60.18
N GLY A 384 6.22 15.45 59.26
CA GLY A 384 7.28 16.45 59.07
C GLY A 384 8.20 16.04 57.92
N GLY A 385 8.93 17.00 57.37
CA GLY A 385 10.16 16.75 56.60
C GLY A 385 10.24 17.48 55.27
N ALA A 386 10.77 18.69 55.29
CA ALA A 386 11.06 19.55 54.16
C ALA A 386 12.43 19.26 53.53
N ALA A 387 12.58 19.42 52.25
CA ALA A 387 13.80 19.80 51.59
C ALA A 387 13.46 20.76 50.43
N PRO A 388 14.33 21.79 50.16
CA PRO A 388 13.94 23.01 49.45
C PRO A 388 14.17 23.00 47.93
N PRO A 389 13.57 23.98 47.19
CA PRO A 389 13.71 24.11 45.77
C PRO A 389 14.91 24.99 45.34
N PRO A 390 15.45 24.87 44.16
CA PRO A 390 16.37 25.84 43.60
C PRO A 390 15.65 27.02 42.96
N ARG A 391 16.25 28.18 43.10
CA ARG A 391 15.77 29.50 42.75
C ARG A 391 15.95 29.85 41.27
N PRO A 392 15.27 30.88 40.78
CA PRO A 392 15.09 31.20 39.37
C PRO A 392 16.14 32.19 38.85
N TRP A 393 16.30 32.25 37.55
CA TRP A 393 17.00 33.31 36.85
C TRP A 393 15.99 34.34 36.36
N ALA A 394 16.36 35.59 36.56
CA ALA A 394 15.58 36.79 36.39
C ALA A 394 15.76 37.43 35.01
N ASP A 395 14.65 38.05 34.59
CA ASP A 395 14.48 39.28 33.82
C ASP A 395 15.02 39.43 32.38
N ALA A 396 14.07 39.45 31.46
CA ALA A 396 14.02 40.43 30.37
C ALA A 396 12.52 40.63 29.91
N PRO A 397 12.17 41.79 29.35
CA PRO A 397 10.82 42.32 29.49
C PRO A 397 9.81 41.86 28.46
N ALA A 398 8.55 41.88 28.85
CA ALA A 398 7.38 41.58 28.05
C ALA A 398 7.15 42.62 26.92
N SER A 399 6.94 42.09 25.70
CA SER A 399 6.13 42.78 24.68
C SER A 399 5.09 41.81 24.17
N SER A 400 3.85 42.15 24.45
CA SER A 400 2.62 41.52 24.01
C SER A 400 2.39 41.73 22.51
N GLU A 401 2.43 40.66 21.71
CA GLU A 401 1.71 40.60 20.43
C GLU A 401 1.17 39.18 20.24
N ALA A 402 -0.12 39.08 19.93
CA ALA A 402 -0.86 37.89 19.68
C ALA A 402 -0.35 37.17 18.40
N PRO A 403 -0.42 35.83 18.30
CA PRO A 403 -0.01 35.14 17.10
C PRO A 403 -1.01 35.33 15.97
N GLY A 404 -0.64 36.16 14.98
CA GLY A 404 -1.32 36.28 13.70
C GLY A 404 -1.01 35.07 12.81
N ASP A 405 -2.03 34.66 12.15
CA ASP A 405 -2.16 33.60 11.16
C ASP A 405 -0.94 33.51 10.20
N LEU A 406 -0.19 32.43 10.31
CA LEU A 406 1.00 32.13 9.48
C LEU A 406 0.66 31.70 8.05
N SER A 407 -0.63 31.52 7.73
CA SER A 407 -1.08 31.08 6.40
C SER A 407 -1.06 32.17 5.32
N GLN A 408 -0.92 33.45 5.69
CA GLN A 408 -0.92 34.56 4.73
C GLN A 408 0.47 35.07 4.31
N ARG A 409 1.57 34.54 4.88
CA ARG A 409 2.93 35.01 4.58
C ARG A 409 3.62 34.38 3.38
N PHE A 410 3.03 33.36 2.75
CA PHE A 410 3.66 32.68 1.61
C PHE A 410 3.31 33.22 0.22
N TYR A 411 2.44 34.23 0.13
CA TYR A 411 2.03 34.79 -1.17
C TYR A 411 2.42 36.27 -1.39
N ASP A 412 3.10 36.91 -0.43
CA ASP A 412 3.64 38.24 -0.60
C ASP A 412 5.13 38.21 -0.96
N TRP A 413 5.40 37.98 -2.24
CA TRP A 413 6.68 38.31 -2.83
C TRP A 413 6.62 39.79 -3.28
N SER A 414 6.85 40.72 -2.39
CA SER A 414 7.18 42.12 -2.73
C SER A 414 8.69 42.25 -2.87
N ALA A 415 9.12 42.45 -4.10
CA ALA A 415 10.46 42.96 -4.38
C ALA A 415 10.55 44.39 -3.89
N ASP A 416 11.38 44.65 -2.89
CA ASP A 416 12.04 45.95 -2.70
C ASP A 416 13.34 45.72 -1.89
N ASP A 417 14.37 46.46 -2.38
CA ASP A 417 15.71 46.67 -1.82
C ASP A 417 16.79 45.55 -2.03
N ALA A 418 17.48 45.69 -3.16
CA ALA A 418 18.94 45.56 -3.20
C ALA A 418 19.53 46.29 -4.42
N ALA A 419 20.35 47.25 -4.16
CA ALA A 419 21.10 48.02 -5.14
C ALA A 419 22.04 47.20 -6.01
N THR A 420 21.94 47.38 -7.30
CA THR A 420 22.75 46.72 -8.34
C THR A 420 23.97 47.59 -8.73
N PRO A 421 25.18 47.07 -8.91
CA PRO A 421 26.22 47.69 -9.70
C PRO A 421 26.07 47.40 -11.21
N PRO A 422 26.55 48.27 -12.12
CA PRO A 422 26.19 48.22 -13.53
C PRO A 422 26.94 47.14 -14.33
N PRO A 423 26.36 46.66 -15.46
CA PRO A 423 26.89 45.54 -16.22
C PRO A 423 27.96 45.97 -17.22
N GLN A 424 29.00 45.12 -17.33
CA GLN A 424 29.99 45.19 -18.41
C GLN A 424 29.43 44.55 -19.68
N GLN A 425 29.54 45.27 -20.77
CA GLN A 425 29.17 44.86 -22.14
C GLN A 425 30.16 43.84 -22.71
N VAL A 426 29.65 42.75 -23.26
CA VAL A 426 30.36 41.81 -24.13
C VAL A 426 29.68 41.80 -25.52
N PRO A 427 30.40 41.77 -26.63
CA PRO A 427 29.86 42.10 -27.96
C PRO A 427 29.00 40.96 -28.53
N GLN A 428 27.91 41.37 -29.16
CA GLN A 428 27.01 40.53 -29.95
C GLN A 428 27.63 40.20 -31.31
N THR A 429 27.65 38.90 -31.66
CA THR A 429 27.89 38.44 -33.01
C THR A 429 26.54 38.01 -33.61
N GLU A 430 26.09 38.76 -34.62
CA GLU A 430 24.91 38.44 -35.41
C GLU A 430 25.18 37.21 -36.29
N ILE A 431 24.33 36.18 -36.18
CA ILE A 431 24.16 35.17 -37.22
C ILE A 431 22.71 35.21 -37.68
N ALA A 432 22.52 35.75 -38.87
CA ALA A 432 21.25 35.73 -39.58
C ALA A 432 20.92 34.30 -40.05
N SER A 433 19.80 33.77 -39.62
CA SER A 433 19.20 32.57 -40.21
C SER A 433 17.75 32.87 -40.56
N THR A 434 17.48 32.88 -41.83
CA THR A 434 16.17 33.03 -42.46
C THR A 434 15.37 31.74 -42.25
N ALA A 435 14.34 31.78 -41.43
CA ALA A 435 13.29 30.77 -41.41
C ALA A 435 11.92 31.47 -41.40
N VAL A 436 11.09 31.04 -42.34
CA VAL A 436 9.72 31.49 -42.58
C VAL A 436 8.85 31.26 -41.32
N PRO A 437 8.11 32.26 -40.82
CA PRO A 437 7.24 32.02 -39.71
C PRO A 437 5.93 31.37 -40.17
N GLN A 438 5.68 30.14 -39.72
CA GLN A 438 4.31 29.66 -39.61
C GLN A 438 3.62 30.46 -38.49
N GLN A 439 2.63 31.24 -38.86
CA GLN A 439 1.73 31.91 -37.93
C GLN A 439 0.94 30.87 -37.14
N THR A 440 1.42 30.56 -35.93
CA THR A 440 0.56 30.06 -34.89
C THR A 440 -0.10 31.29 -34.25
N ASP A 441 -1.42 31.44 -34.42
CA ASP A 441 -2.24 32.42 -33.71
C ASP A 441 -2.12 32.22 -32.19
N THR A 442 -1.06 32.72 -31.59
CA THR A 442 -0.99 32.99 -30.16
C THR A 442 -1.72 34.30 -29.93
N PRO A 443 -2.75 34.37 -29.09
CA PRO A 443 -3.37 35.63 -28.75
C PRO A 443 -2.37 36.50 -27.98
N ASP A 444 -1.96 37.63 -28.56
CA ASP A 444 -1.24 38.69 -27.86
C ASP A 444 -2.12 39.16 -26.69
N LEU A 445 -1.74 38.79 -25.49
CA LEU A 445 -2.28 39.33 -24.26
C LEU A 445 -1.46 40.59 -23.96
N ASP A 446 -2.00 41.76 -24.29
CA ASP A 446 -1.46 43.04 -23.82
C ASP A 446 -1.37 43.00 -22.29
N GLU A 447 -0.15 43.16 -21.75
CA GLU A 447 0.20 42.85 -20.37
C GLU A 447 -0.53 43.65 -19.30
N ASP A 448 -1.23 44.76 -19.62
CA ASP A 448 -1.72 45.70 -18.63
C ASP A 448 -3.25 45.89 -18.55
N GLU A 449 -4.08 45.40 -19.46
CA GLU A 449 -5.51 45.77 -19.49
C GLU A 449 -6.54 44.66 -19.50
N THR A 450 -6.19 43.35 -19.70
CA THR A 450 -7.21 42.31 -19.79
C THR A 450 -7.68 41.86 -18.42
N PRO A 451 -8.98 42.03 -18.10
CA PRO A 451 -9.55 41.61 -16.82
C PRO A 451 -9.60 40.07 -16.74
N LEU A 452 -9.15 39.52 -15.60
CA LEU A 452 -9.23 38.13 -15.25
C LEU A 452 -10.27 37.93 -14.16
N TRP A 453 -11.11 36.90 -14.29
CA TRP A 453 -12.09 36.53 -13.27
C TRP A 453 -11.92 35.06 -12.92
N GLN A 454 -12.00 34.73 -11.65
CA GLN A 454 -12.04 33.35 -11.19
C GLN A 454 -13.50 32.96 -10.92
N LEU A 455 -13.95 31.83 -11.53
CA LEU A 455 -15.29 31.28 -11.36
C LEU A 455 -15.23 30.03 -10.51
N HIS A 456 -15.97 30.01 -9.39
CA HIS A 456 -16.06 28.89 -8.44
C HIS A 456 -14.69 28.34 -8.00
N GLU A 457 -13.68 29.22 -7.88
CA GLU A 457 -12.33 28.84 -7.44
C GLU A 457 -11.76 27.64 -8.23
N ARG A 458 -12.18 27.53 -9.50
CA ARG A 458 -11.82 26.45 -10.42
C ARG A 458 -11.44 26.93 -11.81
N TYR A 459 -12.21 27.85 -12.40
CA TYR A 459 -12.01 28.31 -13.76
C TYR A 459 -11.54 29.77 -13.79
N ILE A 460 -10.56 30.05 -14.65
CA ILE A 460 -10.11 31.41 -14.92
C ILE A 460 -10.73 31.85 -16.26
N LEU A 461 -11.42 32.99 -16.27
CA LEU A 461 -12.04 33.56 -17.44
C LEU A 461 -11.28 34.80 -17.87
N THR A 462 -11.04 34.95 -19.16
CA THR A 462 -10.46 36.19 -19.73
C THR A 462 -11.03 36.46 -21.10
N GLN A 463 -11.12 37.76 -21.41
CA GLN A 463 -11.55 38.22 -22.72
C GLN A 463 -10.41 38.07 -23.73
N ILE A 464 -10.72 37.57 -24.92
CA ILE A 464 -9.82 37.50 -26.08
C ILE A 464 -10.52 38.19 -27.27
N HIS A 465 -9.78 38.60 -28.29
CA HIS A 465 -10.35 39.27 -29.47
C HIS A 465 -11.49 38.50 -30.13
N SER A 466 -11.44 37.17 -30.10
CA SER A 466 -12.44 36.29 -30.72
C SER A 466 -13.58 35.87 -29.80
N GLY A 467 -13.62 36.30 -28.52
CA GLY A 467 -14.63 35.89 -27.56
C GLY A 467 -14.12 35.76 -26.14
N LEU A 468 -14.51 34.65 -25.45
CA LEU A 468 -14.14 34.34 -24.07
C LEU A 468 -13.24 33.11 -24.03
N MET A 469 -12.13 33.22 -23.32
CA MET A 469 -11.28 32.06 -22.99
C MET A 469 -11.56 31.66 -21.54
N VAL A 470 -11.74 30.34 -21.34
CA VAL A 470 -11.95 29.71 -20.04
C VAL A 470 -10.84 28.68 -19.82
N VAL A 471 -10.09 28.81 -18.73
CA VAL A 471 -8.97 27.95 -18.36
C VAL A 471 -9.33 27.19 -17.09
N ASP A 472 -9.19 25.86 -17.08
CA ASP A 472 -9.28 25.07 -15.85
C ASP A 472 -7.95 25.19 -15.09
N GLN A 473 -7.97 25.81 -13.89
CA GLN A 473 -6.76 26.11 -13.12
C GLN A 473 -5.99 24.86 -12.69
N THR A 474 -6.68 23.76 -12.38
CA THR A 474 -6.05 22.51 -11.95
C THR A 474 -5.39 21.80 -13.12
N ALA A 475 -6.11 21.65 -14.23
CA ALA A 475 -5.60 21.01 -15.45
C ALA A 475 -4.43 21.79 -16.07
N ALA A 476 -4.51 23.14 -16.05
CA ALA A 476 -3.45 24.02 -16.50
C ALA A 476 -2.18 23.86 -15.66
N HIS A 477 -2.31 23.90 -14.34
CA HIS A 477 -1.17 23.74 -13.43
C HIS A 477 -0.57 22.33 -13.51
N GLU A 478 -1.41 21.28 -13.67
CA GLU A 478 -0.94 19.91 -13.90
C GLU A 478 -0.07 19.81 -15.17
N ARG A 479 -0.43 20.49 -16.25
CA ARG A 479 0.38 20.54 -17.49
C ARG A 479 1.71 21.24 -17.26
N ILE A 480 1.73 22.38 -16.62
CA ILE A 480 2.95 23.14 -16.31
C ILE A 480 3.93 22.30 -15.48
N LEU A 481 3.44 21.72 -14.39
CA LEU A 481 4.27 20.90 -13.51
C LEU A 481 4.80 19.64 -14.21
N TYR A 482 3.97 19.02 -15.06
CA TYR A 482 4.38 17.85 -15.84
C TYR A 482 5.53 18.13 -16.78
N GLU A 483 5.45 19.22 -17.56
CA GLU A 483 6.53 19.57 -18.49
C GLU A 483 7.78 20.02 -17.76
N ARG A 484 7.64 20.73 -16.63
CA ARG A 484 8.76 21.08 -15.77
C ARG A 484 9.46 19.86 -15.18
N ALA A 485 8.69 18.87 -14.71
CA ALA A 485 9.22 17.61 -14.20
C ALA A 485 9.96 16.81 -15.30
N LEU A 486 9.43 16.75 -16.52
CA LEU A 486 10.11 16.10 -17.65
C LEU A 486 11.42 16.80 -17.99
N ALA A 487 11.42 18.12 -18.08
CA ALA A 487 12.63 18.91 -18.35
C ALA A 487 13.69 18.73 -17.26
N SER A 488 13.28 18.65 -15.97
CA SER A 488 14.19 18.37 -14.86
C SER A 488 14.81 16.96 -14.97
N MET A 489 14.02 15.97 -15.36
CA MET A 489 14.52 14.60 -15.58
C MET A 489 15.46 14.49 -16.79
N GLU A 490 15.22 15.25 -17.85
CA GLU A 490 16.10 15.29 -19.02
C GLU A 490 17.44 15.95 -18.72
N ASN A 491 17.42 17.03 -17.95
CA ASN A 491 18.63 17.76 -17.54
C ASN A 491 19.38 17.06 -16.39
N GLY A 492 18.78 16.08 -15.72
CA GLY A 492 19.36 15.34 -14.59
C GLY A 492 19.47 16.12 -13.28
N PHE A 493 18.91 17.32 -13.20
CA PHE A 493 18.93 18.18 -12.02
C PHE A 493 17.54 18.80 -11.78
N GLY A 494 16.84 18.34 -10.74
CA GLY A 494 15.65 18.99 -10.21
C GLY A 494 16.04 20.03 -9.15
N LEU A 495 15.30 21.13 -9.09
CA LEU A 495 15.42 22.10 -8.00
C LEU A 495 14.88 21.47 -6.72
N SER A 496 15.71 21.41 -5.69
CA SER A 496 15.39 20.82 -4.39
C SER A 496 15.32 21.89 -3.31
N GLN A 497 14.24 21.90 -2.56
CA GLN A 497 14.09 22.67 -1.32
C GLN A 497 14.49 21.78 -0.15
N GLN A 498 15.49 22.18 0.61
CA GLN A 498 15.93 21.45 1.80
C GLN A 498 14.93 21.61 2.93
N LEU A 499 14.59 20.50 3.58
CA LEU A 499 13.73 20.49 4.76
C LEU A 499 14.52 20.91 5.99
N LEU A 500 13.93 21.75 6.84
CA LEU A 500 14.53 22.13 8.14
C LEU A 500 14.73 20.93 9.06
N PHE A 501 13.82 19.98 9.01
CA PHE A 501 13.89 18.71 9.73
C PHE A 501 13.74 17.59 8.72
N PRO A 502 14.75 16.70 8.58
CA PRO A 502 14.62 15.52 7.75
C PRO A 502 13.45 14.64 8.20
N HIS A 503 12.65 14.18 7.26
CA HIS A 503 11.49 13.33 7.54
C HIS A 503 11.87 11.87 7.34
N ARG A 504 11.68 11.03 8.38
CA ARG A 504 11.95 9.59 8.33
C ARG A 504 10.68 8.82 8.05
N VAL A 505 10.70 8.02 7.01
CA VAL A 505 9.58 7.19 6.59
C VAL A 505 10.00 5.73 6.60
N THR A 506 9.27 4.90 7.33
CA THR A 506 9.47 3.45 7.31
C THR A 506 8.65 2.86 6.18
N LEU A 507 9.31 2.19 5.25
CA LEU A 507 8.71 1.51 4.12
C LEU A 507 8.60 0.01 4.40
N ASN A 508 7.77 -0.70 3.64
CA ASN A 508 7.90 -2.15 3.61
C ASN A 508 9.13 -2.54 2.76
N PRO A 509 9.69 -3.74 2.94
CA PRO A 509 10.91 -4.14 2.24
C PRO A 509 10.83 -4.05 0.72
N ALA A 510 9.64 -4.31 0.15
CA ALA A 510 9.42 -4.23 -1.29
C ALA A 510 9.44 -2.77 -1.80
N ASP A 511 8.93 -1.84 -1.00
CA ASP A 511 8.94 -0.41 -1.33
C ASP A 511 10.33 0.18 -1.14
N HIS A 512 11.08 -0.26 -0.14
CA HIS A 512 12.46 0.14 0.08
C HIS A 512 13.36 -0.25 -1.11
N GLU A 513 13.24 -1.49 -1.61
CA GLU A 513 13.97 -1.94 -2.81
C GLU A 513 13.57 -1.14 -4.05
N LEU A 514 12.28 -0.83 -4.21
CA LEU A 514 11.78 0.00 -5.30
C LEU A 514 12.32 1.43 -5.23
N VAL A 515 12.34 2.04 -4.04
CA VAL A 515 12.93 3.38 -3.86
C VAL A 515 14.42 3.36 -4.20
N GLN A 516 15.15 2.31 -3.85
CA GLN A 516 16.55 2.14 -4.22
C GLN A 516 16.74 2.15 -5.76
N GLU A 517 15.87 1.47 -6.51
CA GLU A 517 15.86 1.48 -7.98
C GLU A 517 15.52 2.89 -8.51
N LEU A 518 14.59 3.59 -7.86
CA LEU A 518 14.10 4.90 -8.28
C LEU A 518 14.98 6.09 -7.85
N LEU A 519 15.96 5.90 -6.97
CA LEU A 519 16.80 6.99 -6.47
C LEU A 519 17.35 7.94 -7.54
N PRO A 520 17.87 7.47 -8.70
CA PRO A 520 18.34 8.36 -9.76
C PRO A 520 17.24 9.25 -10.31
N HIS A 521 16.03 8.71 -10.47
CA HIS A 521 14.87 9.43 -10.99
C HIS A 521 14.29 10.40 -9.97
N LEU A 522 14.23 10.02 -8.70
CA LEU A 522 13.78 10.88 -7.60
C LEU A 522 14.72 12.09 -7.44
N ARG A 523 16.04 11.88 -7.52
CA ARG A 523 17.02 12.97 -7.50
C ARG A 523 16.87 13.90 -8.70
N ALA A 524 16.64 13.36 -9.89
CA ALA A 524 16.39 14.15 -11.09
C ALA A 524 15.10 14.99 -11.00
N LEU A 525 14.10 14.54 -10.22
CA LEU A 525 12.90 15.31 -9.90
C LEU A 525 13.11 16.36 -8.82
N GLY A 526 14.22 16.33 -8.08
CA GLY A 526 14.52 17.25 -6.99
C GLY A 526 14.26 16.69 -5.58
N PHE A 527 13.97 15.40 -5.44
CA PHE A 527 13.94 14.75 -4.12
C PHE A 527 15.38 14.45 -3.65
N ASP A 528 15.72 14.88 -2.46
CA ASP A 528 16.93 14.45 -1.75
C ASP A 528 16.55 13.38 -0.72
N VAL A 529 16.69 12.12 -1.13
CA VAL A 529 16.35 10.95 -0.34
C VAL A 529 17.60 10.13 -0.09
N SER A 530 17.81 9.71 1.16
CA SER A 530 18.83 8.76 1.57
C SER A 530 18.21 7.50 2.16
N LEU A 531 18.83 6.35 1.85
CA LEU A 531 18.45 5.06 2.42
C LEU A 531 19.14 4.89 3.77
N GLU A 532 18.39 4.59 4.81
CA GLU A 532 18.90 4.18 6.13
C GLU A 532 18.79 2.65 6.29
N GLN A 533 19.32 2.14 7.39
CA GLN A 533 19.20 0.72 7.71
C GLN A 533 17.76 0.39 8.15
N GLN A 534 17.34 -0.87 7.93
CA GLN A 534 16.03 -1.41 8.35
C GLN A 534 14.80 -0.75 7.69
N ASP A 535 14.78 -0.75 6.34
CA ASP A 535 13.62 -0.32 5.56
C ASP A 535 13.17 1.13 5.80
N THR A 536 14.05 1.96 6.31
CA THR A 536 13.80 3.38 6.58
C THR A 536 14.49 4.25 5.52
N ILE A 537 13.77 5.25 5.04
CA ILE A 537 14.30 6.31 4.19
C ILE A 537 14.25 7.65 4.93
N GLU A 538 15.23 8.50 4.67
CA GLU A 538 15.26 9.86 5.17
C GLU A 538 15.10 10.83 4.01
N ILE A 539 14.05 11.66 4.04
CA ILE A 539 13.78 12.73 3.07
C ILE A 539 14.38 14.00 3.63
N ARG A 540 15.41 14.53 2.97
CA ARG A 540 16.15 15.75 3.35
C ARG A 540 15.74 16.94 2.54
N GLY A 541 15.24 16.71 1.31
CA GLY A 541 14.81 17.76 0.41
C GLY A 541 13.74 17.27 -0.54
N VAL A 542 12.89 18.18 -0.98
CA VAL A 542 11.79 17.93 -1.89
C VAL A 542 11.81 18.91 -3.05
N PRO A 543 11.21 18.57 -4.20
CA PRO A 543 11.01 19.53 -5.29
C PRO A 543 10.34 20.81 -4.80
N THR A 544 10.76 21.95 -5.33
CA THR A 544 10.22 23.28 -4.96
C THR A 544 8.71 23.44 -5.19
N ASP A 545 8.15 22.60 -6.06
CA ASP A 545 6.72 22.61 -6.41
C ASP A 545 5.86 21.78 -5.42
N ILE A 546 6.46 21.16 -4.40
CA ILE A 546 5.77 20.39 -3.37
C ILE A 546 5.47 21.26 -2.15
N ARG A 547 4.25 21.17 -1.63
CA ARG A 547 3.85 21.88 -0.42
C ARG A 547 4.48 21.21 0.81
N PRO A 548 4.98 21.99 1.77
CA PRO A 548 5.45 21.47 3.04
C PRO A 548 4.35 20.67 3.76
N GLY A 549 4.68 19.47 4.24
CA GLY A 549 3.77 18.53 4.90
C GLY A 549 3.17 17.45 4.00
N ASP A 550 3.36 17.53 2.67
CA ASP A 550 2.87 16.53 1.72
C ASP A 550 3.97 15.56 1.23
N GLU A 551 5.18 15.65 1.77
CA GLU A 551 6.39 14.97 1.29
C GLU A 551 6.24 13.45 1.25
N GLU A 552 5.79 12.85 2.36
CA GLU A 552 5.55 11.41 2.48
C GLU A 552 4.44 10.95 1.53
N THR A 553 3.39 11.75 1.45
CA THR A 553 2.24 11.46 0.60
C THR A 553 2.62 11.39 -0.87
N ILE A 554 3.32 12.43 -1.35
CA ILE A 554 3.68 12.54 -2.76
C ILE A 554 4.69 11.46 -3.12
N LEU A 555 5.66 11.17 -2.25
CA LEU A 555 6.62 10.10 -2.48
C LEU A 555 5.92 8.72 -2.52
N GLY A 556 4.97 8.47 -1.62
CA GLY A 556 4.17 7.25 -1.60
C GLY A 556 3.36 7.07 -2.90
N ASP A 557 2.71 8.13 -3.37
CA ASP A 557 1.93 8.13 -4.62
C ASP A 557 2.83 7.94 -5.86
N VAL A 558 4.02 8.53 -5.88
CA VAL A 558 5.03 8.34 -6.94
C VAL A 558 5.45 6.87 -7.00
N ILE A 559 5.72 6.25 -5.85
CA ILE A 559 6.08 4.83 -5.74
C ILE A 559 4.93 3.95 -6.25
N GLU A 560 3.69 4.25 -5.87
CA GLU A 560 2.52 3.47 -6.26
C GLU A 560 2.23 3.54 -7.76
N GLN A 561 2.31 4.73 -8.36
CA GLN A 561 2.09 4.89 -9.80
C GLN A 561 3.20 4.24 -10.63
N TYR A 562 4.44 4.27 -10.16
CA TYR A 562 5.50 3.51 -10.81
C TYR A 562 5.20 2.01 -10.81
N ARG A 563 4.65 1.49 -9.72
CA ARG A 563 4.20 0.09 -9.61
C ARG A 563 3.08 -0.27 -10.58
N ALA A 564 2.09 0.61 -10.76
CA ALA A 564 0.93 0.36 -11.60
C ALA A 564 1.29 0.20 -13.08
N GLY A 565 2.47 0.70 -13.49
CA GLY A 565 2.96 0.61 -14.86
C GLY A 565 3.78 -0.66 -15.15
N GLY A 566 3.62 -1.23 -16.34
CA GLY A 566 4.37 -2.43 -16.79
C GLY A 566 5.83 -2.15 -17.18
N PRO A 567 6.63 -3.21 -17.43
CA PRO A 567 8.09 -3.19 -17.37
C PRO A 567 8.80 -2.98 -18.70
N THR A 568 8.48 -2.09 -19.62
CA THR A 568 9.17 -2.24 -20.90
C THR A 568 9.90 -1.04 -21.48
N ASP A 569 9.76 0.18 -20.92
CA ASP A 569 10.49 1.34 -21.46
C ASP A 569 10.80 2.37 -20.37
N GLU A 570 12.03 2.85 -20.25
CA GLU A 570 12.42 3.95 -19.37
C GLU A 570 11.64 5.25 -19.67
N ALA A 571 11.33 5.51 -20.96
CA ALA A 571 10.58 6.69 -21.36
C ALA A 571 9.14 6.73 -20.83
N PRO A 572 8.35 5.64 -20.86
CA PRO A 572 7.06 5.59 -20.19
C PRO A 572 7.16 5.73 -18.67
N ALA A 573 8.21 5.20 -18.04
CA ALA A 573 8.41 5.32 -16.61
C ALA A 573 8.61 6.78 -16.18
N ARG A 574 9.48 7.52 -16.86
CA ARG A 574 9.71 8.96 -16.62
C ARG A 574 8.44 9.80 -16.77
N LYS A 575 7.67 9.54 -17.85
CA LYS A 575 6.39 10.23 -18.08
C LYS A 575 5.38 9.98 -16.98
N ARG A 576 5.28 8.73 -16.48
CA ARG A 576 4.38 8.37 -15.38
C ARG A 576 4.79 9.04 -14.06
N LEU A 577 6.09 9.05 -13.74
CA LEU A 577 6.59 9.73 -12.56
C LEU A 577 6.31 11.24 -12.61
N ALA A 578 6.59 11.88 -13.75
CA ALA A 578 6.28 13.28 -13.96
C ALA A 578 4.77 13.57 -13.87
N GLN A 579 3.92 12.70 -14.42
CA GLN A 579 2.47 12.81 -14.36
C GLN A 579 1.94 12.67 -12.93
N SER A 580 2.46 11.69 -12.17
CA SER A 580 2.09 11.48 -10.77
C SER A 580 2.41 12.70 -9.91
N MET A 581 3.65 13.18 -10.03
CA MET A 581 4.09 14.36 -9.31
C MET A 581 3.23 15.59 -9.67
N ALA A 582 3.01 15.84 -10.96
CA ALA A 582 2.22 16.97 -11.43
C ALA A 582 0.79 16.94 -10.91
N GLN A 583 0.15 15.77 -10.95
CA GLN A 583 -1.22 15.60 -10.48
C GLN A 583 -1.39 15.91 -8.97
N ARG A 584 -0.39 15.51 -8.16
CA ARG A 584 -0.46 15.68 -6.70
C ARG A 584 -0.05 17.08 -6.25
N SER A 585 0.86 17.70 -6.99
CA SER A 585 1.33 19.06 -6.69
C SER A 585 0.45 20.15 -7.33
N ALA A 586 -0.49 19.78 -8.22
CA ALA A 586 -1.38 20.74 -8.88
C ALA A 586 -2.25 21.52 -7.87
N ILE A 587 -2.62 22.74 -8.25
CA ILE A 587 -3.53 23.59 -7.47
C ILE A 587 -4.87 22.84 -7.31
N PRO A 588 -5.32 22.51 -6.08
CA PRO A 588 -6.58 21.82 -5.90
C PRO A 588 -7.77 22.71 -6.26
N VAL A 589 -8.87 22.05 -6.67
CA VAL A 589 -10.16 22.73 -6.88
C VAL A 589 -10.61 23.38 -5.57
N GLY A 590 -11.17 24.59 -5.63
CA GLY A 590 -11.56 25.36 -4.45
C GLY A 590 -10.46 26.28 -3.91
N THR A 591 -9.33 26.43 -4.63
CA THR A 591 -8.27 27.38 -4.25
C THR A 591 -8.50 28.72 -4.91
N ARG A 592 -8.59 29.79 -4.11
CA ARG A 592 -8.69 31.16 -4.60
C ARG A 592 -7.32 31.66 -5.05
N LEU A 593 -7.25 32.19 -6.26
CA LEU A 593 -6.03 32.75 -6.84
C LEU A 593 -6.10 34.29 -6.88
N SER A 594 -4.96 34.93 -6.63
CA SER A 594 -4.82 36.39 -6.88
C SER A 594 -4.75 36.68 -8.38
N MET A 595 -5.01 37.91 -8.80
CA MET A 595 -4.90 38.35 -10.20
C MET A 595 -3.51 38.06 -10.77
N LYS A 596 -2.45 38.28 -9.98
CA LYS A 596 -1.06 38.01 -10.35
C LYS A 596 -0.82 36.50 -10.55
N ALA A 597 -1.38 35.66 -9.66
CA ALA A 597 -1.25 34.21 -9.77
C ALA A 597 -2.01 33.65 -10.98
N MET A 598 -3.20 34.16 -11.27
CA MET A 598 -3.97 33.76 -12.46
C MET A 598 -3.23 34.13 -13.75
N ARG A 599 -2.66 35.34 -13.82
CA ARG A 599 -1.86 35.78 -14.98
C ARG A 599 -0.59 34.94 -15.13
N GLY A 600 0.13 34.69 -14.04
CA GLY A 600 1.30 33.81 -14.03
C GLY A 600 0.99 32.42 -14.57
N LEU A 601 -0.10 31.81 -14.09
CA LEU A 601 -0.55 30.49 -14.52
C LEU A 601 -0.86 30.43 -16.01
N ILE A 602 -1.54 31.43 -16.55
CA ILE A 602 -1.86 31.52 -17.98
C ILE A 602 -0.57 31.69 -18.82
N ASN A 603 0.32 32.57 -18.41
CA ASN A 603 1.59 32.81 -19.12
C ASN A 603 2.47 31.57 -19.14
N GLU A 604 2.61 30.86 -18.02
CA GLU A 604 3.36 29.61 -17.94
C GLU A 604 2.70 28.50 -18.76
N LEU A 605 1.37 28.40 -18.78
CA LEU A 605 0.65 27.42 -19.60
C LEU A 605 0.94 27.58 -21.08
N PHE A 606 0.96 28.84 -21.56
CA PHE A 606 1.27 29.12 -22.98
C PHE A 606 2.74 28.90 -23.35
N GLN A 607 3.65 28.77 -22.38
CA GLN A 607 5.04 28.37 -22.61
C GLN A 607 5.20 26.84 -22.72
N CYS A 608 4.18 26.06 -22.35
CA CYS A 608 4.20 24.61 -22.49
C CYS A 608 4.16 24.17 -23.96
N ALA A 609 4.75 23.04 -24.26
CA ALA A 609 4.75 22.46 -25.61
C ALA A 609 3.33 22.08 -26.08
N ASP A 610 2.45 21.65 -25.15
CA ASP A 610 1.05 21.36 -25.46
C ASP A 610 0.12 22.01 -24.42
N PRO A 611 -0.20 23.32 -24.60
CA PRO A 611 -1.01 24.06 -23.63
C PRO A 611 -2.49 23.67 -23.62
N LEU A 612 -2.98 22.89 -24.60
CA LEU A 612 -4.42 22.64 -24.77
C LEU A 612 -4.93 21.41 -24.04
N CYS A 613 -4.04 20.52 -23.60
CA CYS A 613 -4.39 19.27 -22.94
C CYS A 613 -3.57 19.03 -21.68
N SER A 614 -4.21 18.55 -20.62
CA SER A 614 -3.50 18.02 -19.44
C SER A 614 -2.74 16.74 -19.78
N PRO A 615 -1.82 16.26 -18.94
CA PRO A 615 -1.15 14.96 -19.13
C PRO A 615 -2.12 13.77 -19.19
N ARG A 616 -3.34 13.94 -18.71
CA ARG A 616 -4.42 12.93 -18.74
C ARG A 616 -5.28 13.00 -20.00
N GLY A 617 -5.12 14.05 -20.80
CA GLY A 617 -5.93 14.29 -22.00
C GLY A 617 -7.16 15.19 -21.76
N ASP A 618 -7.33 15.73 -20.54
CA ASP A 618 -8.40 16.71 -20.26
C ASP A 618 -8.05 18.05 -20.91
N ARG A 619 -9.06 18.79 -21.39
CA ARG A 619 -8.85 20.11 -21.95
C ARG A 619 -8.48 21.11 -20.85
N THR A 620 -7.38 21.82 -21.03
CA THR A 620 -6.95 22.92 -20.16
C THR A 620 -7.63 24.23 -20.50
N ILE A 621 -7.93 24.45 -21.79
CA ILE A 621 -8.49 25.71 -22.33
C ILE A 621 -9.74 25.41 -23.14
N ILE A 622 -10.78 26.21 -22.96
CA ILE A 622 -11.98 26.27 -23.80
C ILE A 622 -12.14 27.69 -24.32
N ARG A 623 -12.39 27.83 -25.63
CA ARG A 623 -12.74 29.12 -26.27
C ARG A 623 -14.23 29.12 -26.59
N ILE A 624 -14.90 30.19 -26.24
CA ILE A 624 -16.30 30.45 -26.60
C ILE A 624 -16.30 31.68 -27.53
N ALA A 625 -16.59 31.45 -28.81
CA ALA A 625 -16.61 32.53 -29.79
C ALA A 625 -17.78 33.50 -29.54
N MET A 626 -17.61 34.77 -29.92
CA MET A 626 -18.68 35.77 -29.79
C MET A 626 -19.93 35.37 -30.58
N ASP A 627 -19.76 34.76 -31.75
CA ASP A 627 -20.89 34.27 -32.56
C ASP A 627 -21.66 33.13 -31.87
N ASP A 628 -20.98 32.25 -31.14
CA ASP A 628 -21.62 31.19 -30.35
C ASP A 628 -22.45 31.78 -29.19
N LEU A 629 -21.95 32.83 -28.54
CA LEU A 629 -22.67 33.54 -27.52
C LEU A 629 -23.90 34.25 -28.12
N ALA A 630 -23.71 34.99 -29.21
CA ALA A 630 -24.81 35.66 -29.90
C ALA A 630 -25.87 34.67 -30.37
N HIS A 631 -25.48 33.55 -30.91
CA HIS A 631 -26.40 32.49 -31.35
C HIS A 631 -27.22 31.90 -30.20
N ARG A 632 -26.64 31.68 -29.04
CA ARG A 632 -27.34 31.18 -27.84
C ARG A 632 -28.37 32.19 -27.29
N PHE A 633 -28.08 33.49 -27.35
CA PHE A 633 -29.03 34.54 -26.93
C PHE A 633 -30.20 34.72 -27.92
N HIS A 634 -30.09 34.35 -29.19
CA HIS A 634 -31.13 34.49 -30.20
C HIS A 634 -31.97 33.21 -30.43
N GLN A 635 -31.55 32.07 -29.93
CA GLN A 635 -32.29 30.82 -30.13
C GLN A 635 -33.47 30.60 -29.16
N ASP A 636 -33.60 31.34 -28.09
CA ASP A 636 -34.66 31.18 -27.08
C ASP A 636 -35.85 32.12 -27.21
N THR A 637 -36.06 32.76 -28.37
CA THR A 637 -37.31 33.48 -28.63
C THR A 637 -38.30 32.52 -29.32
N PRO A 638 -39.30 31.96 -28.61
CA PRO A 638 -40.34 31.16 -29.26
C PRO A 638 -41.17 32.12 -30.14
N ARG A 639 -41.27 31.75 -31.44
CA ARG A 639 -42.20 32.41 -32.39
C ARG A 639 -43.64 31.99 -32.09
#